data_c8f63183479f445b402e431d6a5e2ceb
#
_entry.id   c8f63183479f445b402e431d6a5e2ceb
#
_cell.length_a   1.000
_cell.length_b   1.000
_cell.length_c   1.000
_cell.angle_alpha   90.00
_cell.angle_beta   90.00
_cell.angle_gamma   90.00
#
_symmetry.space_group_name_H-M   'P 1'
#
loop_
_entity.id
_entity.type
_entity.pdbx_description
1 polymer ?
#
loop_
_entity_poly.entity_id
_entity_poly.type
_entity_poly.pdbx_seq_one_letter_code
_entity_poly.pdbx_strand_id
1 'polypeptide(L)'
;MEENKNVTTNEILRDQNEERSFFNFRTLFETFILNWQWFALSVIILLGITAIYLRYTTPRYSAQSKMLIKDEDNRGRNNSILNMTNLGMMSNSEGIDNEMEILSSHIIATDVVRDLKLYTSYILKGRVKNTILYKNQPVTVDIDAPHLERLNMPIRLTIEREKSNYKVKGSYYVSTDEDKVTGPFSIDKVFTSLPQTLKTKAGDISFVANGNSTLSDGGMLMVTIQSPYNAAYKYQNAFHVNPTSKSTSIVRMILVDEVPRRAMDYLNQIVICYNRQANEDKNEVANRTEEFINARLEKINAELGETESQLESYKRSQHMTELRMNATQAMSGAGEYDQRLAEANTQMQLLNSISDYMDRPENKYQTLPSNVGLSDATASSLINKYNEIVLQRNKLLRTASEESPAVIPLTAQLDDLSGSIRRAMAQSRKSNEIQRNAISSQFSKYATQISATPEQERMLTQIGRQQEVRSGLYLMLLQKREENSISLASTADKGKVVEMPAPGGRVAPQPSVIIPIALVISLLLPGIVLFLLKFFRYKIEGHDDVASLTQLPIIADVAVASETAKTKADIVVHENKNNQMEEIFRAMRTNVQFMLREGQKVIMFTSTTSGEGKTFNCANLAVSFALLGKKVVLVGLDIRKPRLAELFEIDDHKHGITPLLAQEHPSEDDVRSQIIPSGVNGNLDLLLAGPVPPNPSELISRPSLEAVINILKDNYDYVLIDTAPVGLVTDTLQVGRVTDATIYMCRADYTPKSSFDLVNSLSNEKKLPNMAIVINGIDMSKKKYGYYYGYGKYGKYSRYTSYGKYGNYGSSYGGSYGTYGSYGNYSNSHYGNKNDTSIKL
;
A
#
# COMPACT_ATOMS: atom_id res chain seq x y z
N MET A 1 -33.32 -34.91 -40.35
CA MET A 1 -32.09 -35.71 -40.07
C MET A 1 -30.82 -34.82 -39.98
N GLU A 2 -30.94 -33.50 -40.00
CA GLU A 2 -29.76 -32.56 -39.87
C GLU A 2 -29.64 -31.89 -38.48
N GLU A 3 -30.68 -31.93 -37.65
CA GLU A 3 -30.59 -31.29 -36.33
C GLU A 3 -29.84 -32.07 -35.24
N ASN A 4 -29.60 -33.37 -35.47
CA ASN A 4 -28.90 -34.22 -34.43
C ASN A 4 -27.36 -34.29 -34.62
N LYS A 5 -26.80 -33.67 -35.64
CA LYS A 5 -25.33 -33.61 -35.83
C LYS A 5 -24.68 -32.39 -35.17
N ASN A 6 -25.42 -31.32 -34.93
CA ASN A 6 -24.90 -30.08 -34.33
C ASN A 6 -24.84 -30.10 -32.79
N VAL A 7 -25.62 -31.00 -32.15
CA VAL A 7 -25.62 -31.10 -30.68
C VAL A 7 -24.39 -31.86 -30.19
N THR A 8 -24.00 -32.92 -30.93
CA THR A 8 -22.82 -33.75 -30.54
C THR A 8 -21.50 -33.03 -30.77
N THR A 9 -21.43 -32.12 -31.75
CA THR A 9 -20.20 -31.35 -32.03
C THR A 9 -20.01 -30.22 -31.01
N ASN A 10 -21.09 -29.61 -30.49
CA ASN A 10 -21.00 -28.56 -29.49
C ASN A 10 -20.72 -29.09 -28.07
N GLU A 11 -21.13 -30.31 -27.74
CA GLU A 11 -20.77 -30.96 -26.48
C GLU A 11 -19.28 -31.39 -26.48
N ILE A 12 -18.78 -31.89 -27.58
CA ILE A 12 -17.36 -32.27 -27.71
C ILE A 12 -16.45 -31.01 -27.68
N LEU A 13 -16.90 -29.88 -28.24
CA LEU A 13 -16.17 -28.61 -28.20
C LEU A 13 -16.26 -27.89 -26.84
N ARG A 14 -17.30 -28.17 -26.03
CA ARG A 14 -17.38 -27.68 -24.65
C ARG A 14 -16.45 -28.45 -23.69
N ASP A 15 -16.34 -29.77 -23.83
CA ASP A 15 -15.43 -30.58 -23.02
C ASP A 15 -13.95 -30.27 -23.30
N GLN A 16 -13.60 -29.84 -24.52
CA GLN A 16 -12.22 -29.47 -24.87
C GLN A 16 -11.82 -28.05 -24.38
N ASN A 17 -12.77 -27.18 -24.09
CA ASN A 17 -12.48 -25.83 -23.57
C ASN A 17 -12.44 -25.73 -22.04
N GLU A 18 -13.00 -26.70 -21.32
CA GLU A 18 -12.93 -26.71 -19.85
C GLU A 18 -11.58 -27.22 -19.30
N GLU A 19 -10.76 -27.90 -20.09
CA GLU A 19 -9.46 -28.42 -19.64
C GLU A 19 -8.28 -27.43 -19.80
N ARG A 20 -8.49 -26.23 -20.33
CA ARG A 20 -7.43 -25.22 -20.49
C ARG A 20 -7.43 -24.09 -19.46
N SER A 21 -8.13 -24.24 -18.32
CA SER A 21 -7.96 -23.26 -17.26
C SER A 21 -6.63 -23.49 -16.55
N PHE A 22 -5.75 -22.49 -16.61
CA PHE A 22 -4.46 -22.44 -15.90
C PHE A 22 -4.57 -22.67 -14.39
N PHE A 23 -5.79 -22.66 -13.83
CA PHE A 23 -6.11 -22.88 -12.43
C PHE A 23 -7.08 -24.05 -12.27
N ASN A 24 -6.56 -25.25 -12.19
CA ASN A 24 -7.36 -26.43 -11.84
C ASN A 24 -7.46 -26.51 -10.30
N PHE A 25 -8.61 -26.17 -9.73
CA PHE A 25 -8.85 -26.21 -8.27
C PHE A 25 -8.47 -27.54 -7.65
N ARG A 26 -8.62 -28.63 -8.38
CA ARG A 26 -8.27 -29.98 -7.93
C ARG A 26 -6.75 -30.13 -7.74
N THR A 27 -5.95 -29.65 -8.65
CA THR A 27 -4.48 -29.71 -8.55
C THR A 27 -3.94 -28.80 -7.44
N LEU A 28 -4.59 -27.64 -7.17
CA LEU A 28 -4.28 -26.79 -6.02
C LEU A 28 -4.59 -27.50 -4.72
N PHE A 29 -5.75 -28.13 -4.61
CA PHE A 29 -6.18 -28.87 -3.41
C PHE A 29 -5.27 -30.08 -3.13
N GLU A 30 -4.92 -30.86 -4.16
CA GLU A 30 -3.97 -31.97 -4.04
C GLU A 30 -2.58 -31.48 -3.61
N THR A 31 -2.11 -30.36 -4.15
CA THR A 31 -0.82 -29.75 -3.77
C THR A 31 -0.83 -29.29 -2.30
N PHE A 32 -1.96 -28.73 -1.85
CA PHE A 32 -2.14 -28.32 -0.45
C PHE A 32 -2.09 -29.51 0.49
N ILE A 33 -2.85 -30.60 0.22
CA ILE A 33 -2.89 -31.80 1.07
C ILE A 33 -1.53 -32.48 1.14
N LEU A 34 -0.85 -32.62 -0.01
CA LEU A 34 0.46 -33.30 -0.06
C LEU A 34 1.56 -32.50 0.66
N ASN A 35 1.44 -31.18 0.75
CA ASN A 35 2.46 -30.28 1.30
C ASN A 35 1.99 -29.51 2.53
N TRP A 36 0.91 -29.94 3.21
CA TRP A 36 0.30 -29.22 4.34
C TRP A 36 1.30 -28.83 5.44
N GLN A 37 2.37 -29.63 5.61
CA GLN A 37 3.43 -29.37 6.59
C GLN A 37 4.13 -28.02 6.37
N TRP A 38 4.37 -27.63 5.10
CA TRP A 38 4.98 -26.34 4.77
C TRP A 38 4.03 -25.18 5.04
N PHE A 39 2.74 -25.37 4.81
CA PHE A 39 1.73 -24.37 5.15
C PHE A 39 1.62 -24.21 6.68
N ALA A 40 1.58 -25.31 7.42
CA ALA A 40 1.55 -25.26 8.89
C ALA A 40 2.81 -24.58 9.46
N LEU A 41 3.99 -24.91 8.94
CA LEU A 41 5.25 -24.29 9.34
C LEU A 41 5.26 -22.78 9.04
N SER A 42 4.81 -22.38 7.84
CA SER A 42 4.71 -20.98 7.45
C SER A 42 3.77 -20.19 8.38
N VAL A 43 2.62 -20.76 8.72
CA VAL A 43 1.65 -20.16 9.66
C VAL A 43 2.28 -19.96 11.04
N ILE A 44 2.96 -20.96 11.58
CA ILE A 44 3.62 -20.87 12.90
C ILE A 44 4.69 -19.79 12.89
N ILE A 45 5.55 -19.74 11.87
CA ILE A 45 6.64 -18.77 11.76
C ILE A 45 6.07 -17.34 11.63
N LEU A 46 5.15 -17.11 10.69
CA LEU A 46 4.62 -15.76 10.43
C LEU A 46 3.74 -15.26 11.58
N LEU A 47 2.93 -16.10 12.20
CA LEU A 47 2.17 -15.70 13.40
C LEU A 47 3.12 -15.47 14.59
N GLY A 48 4.20 -16.24 14.72
CA GLY A 48 5.25 -16.01 15.72
C GLY A 48 5.93 -14.65 15.54
N ILE A 49 6.33 -14.32 14.32
CA ILE A 49 6.91 -13.00 13.98
C ILE A 49 5.89 -11.88 14.27
N THR A 50 4.63 -12.08 13.88
CA THR A 50 3.55 -11.11 14.13
C THR A 50 3.31 -10.92 15.63
N ALA A 51 3.32 -11.97 16.42
CA ALA A 51 3.17 -11.90 17.89
C ALA A 51 4.34 -11.13 18.52
N ILE A 52 5.57 -11.38 18.08
CA ILE A 52 6.76 -10.64 18.50
C ILE A 52 6.61 -9.16 18.13
N TYR A 53 6.26 -8.86 16.88
CA TYR A 53 6.04 -7.48 16.42
C TYR A 53 4.99 -6.76 17.25
N LEU A 54 3.81 -7.36 17.47
CA LEU A 54 2.73 -6.78 18.28
C LEU A 54 3.11 -6.60 19.75
N ARG A 55 4.00 -7.44 20.28
CA ARG A 55 4.47 -7.35 21.66
C ARG A 55 5.46 -6.22 21.87
N TYR A 56 6.36 -6.00 20.92
CA TYR A 56 7.43 -4.99 21.07
C TYR A 56 7.00 -3.60 20.60
N THR A 57 6.07 -3.49 19.65
CA THR A 57 5.62 -2.20 19.14
C THR A 57 4.75 -1.48 20.18
N THR A 58 5.01 -0.18 20.40
CA THR A 58 4.21 0.65 21.28
C THR A 58 2.84 0.93 20.67
N PRO A 59 1.73 0.65 21.37
CA PRO A 59 0.40 0.95 20.90
C PRO A 59 0.17 2.46 20.85
N ARG A 60 -0.48 2.93 19.80
CA ARG A 60 -0.93 4.31 19.65
C ARG A 60 -2.45 4.34 19.73
N TYR A 61 -2.97 5.35 20.43
CA TYR A 61 -4.39 5.54 20.66
C TYR A 61 -4.82 6.88 20.07
N SER A 62 -6.03 6.95 19.55
CA SER A 62 -6.63 8.22 19.17
C SER A 62 -7.37 8.81 20.37
N ALA A 63 -7.34 10.11 20.49
CA ALA A 63 -8.32 10.88 21.28
C ALA A 63 -9.07 11.78 20.30
N GLN A 64 -10.34 12.02 20.53
CA GLN A 64 -11.16 12.89 19.69
C GLN A 64 -12.00 13.84 20.52
N SER A 65 -12.23 15.03 19.97
CA SER A 65 -13.07 16.08 20.54
C SER A 65 -13.80 16.79 19.40
N LYS A 66 -14.91 17.45 19.71
CA LYS A 66 -15.62 18.30 18.77
C LYS A 66 -15.71 19.72 19.30
N MET A 67 -15.42 20.68 18.45
CA MET A 67 -15.47 22.10 18.77
C MET A 67 -16.36 22.82 17.76
N LEU A 68 -17.20 23.69 18.24
CA LEU A 68 -17.95 24.65 17.43
C LEU A 68 -17.09 25.90 17.27
N ILE A 69 -16.82 26.30 16.05
CA ILE A 69 -16.22 27.60 15.72
C ILE A 69 -17.36 28.57 15.45
N LYS A 70 -17.45 29.62 16.28
CA LYS A 70 -18.44 30.65 16.10
C LYS A 70 -18.01 31.59 14.96
N ASP A 71 -18.86 31.74 13.99
CA ASP A 71 -18.69 32.68 12.90
C ASP A 71 -19.23 34.06 13.37
N GLU A 72 -18.33 34.99 13.64
CA GLU A 72 -18.72 36.34 14.11
C GLU A 72 -19.13 37.26 12.97
N ASP A 73 -18.76 36.96 11.71
CA ASP A 73 -19.02 37.79 10.54
C ASP A 73 -20.52 37.84 10.17
N ASN A 74 -21.34 36.91 10.65
CA ASN A 74 -22.78 36.88 10.34
C ASN A 74 -23.65 37.83 11.19
N ARG A 75 -23.14 38.40 12.27
CA ARG A 75 -23.92 39.34 13.12
C ARG A 75 -24.07 40.72 12.51
N GLY A 76 -23.14 41.16 11.64
CA GLY A 76 -23.21 42.46 10.97
C GLY A 76 -24.04 42.49 9.68
N ARG A 77 -24.35 41.30 9.12
CA ARG A 77 -25.08 41.22 7.84
C ARG A 77 -26.59 41.34 7.89
N ASN A 78 -27.22 41.34 9.07
CA ASN A 78 -28.69 41.38 9.23
C ASN A 78 -29.32 42.78 9.10
N ASN A 79 -28.54 43.86 8.87
CA ASN A 79 -29.09 45.22 8.77
C ASN A 79 -28.96 45.88 7.40
N SER A 80 -28.64 45.15 6.33
CA SER A 80 -28.68 45.74 4.98
C SER A 80 -29.71 45.03 4.10
N ILE A 81 -30.83 45.63 3.94
CA ILE A 81 -31.96 45.28 2.99
C ILE A 81 -31.50 45.36 1.54
N LEU A 82 -30.21 45.51 1.22
CA LEU A 82 -29.71 45.80 -0.11
C LEU A 82 -28.92 44.66 -0.77
N ASN A 83 -29.00 43.43 -0.26
CA ASN A 83 -28.32 42.28 -0.88
C ASN A 83 -29.30 41.32 -1.60
N MET A 84 -30.23 41.83 -2.39
CA MET A 84 -31.10 40.99 -3.25
C MET A 84 -30.51 40.69 -4.63
N THR A 85 -29.22 40.94 -4.90
CA THR A 85 -28.64 40.72 -6.24
C THR A 85 -27.41 39.81 -6.28
N ASN A 86 -27.04 39.14 -5.20
CA ASN A 86 -26.00 38.09 -5.28
C ASN A 86 -26.59 36.74 -4.89
N LEU A 87 -27.39 36.16 -5.78
CA LEU A 87 -27.61 34.72 -5.91
C LEU A 87 -26.32 34.10 -6.48
N GLY A 88 -25.35 33.89 -5.66
CA GLY A 88 -24.10 33.20 -6.01
C GLY A 88 -23.57 32.50 -4.78
N MET A 89 -23.73 31.18 -4.74
CA MET A 89 -23.13 30.20 -3.86
C MET A 89 -21.69 30.58 -3.44
N MET A 90 -21.50 31.40 -2.44
CA MET A 90 -20.22 31.41 -1.67
C MET A 90 -20.47 30.58 -0.41
N SER A 91 -19.92 29.38 -0.42
CA SER A 91 -20.04 28.43 0.68
C SER A 91 -19.40 29.02 1.95
N ASN A 92 -20.06 28.84 3.09
CA ASN A 92 -19.51 29.07 4.43
C ASN A 92 -18.23 28.25 4.72
N SER A 93 -17.72 27.49 3.74
CA SER A 93 -16.57 26.61 3.90
C SER A 93 -15.23 27.35 3.96
N GLU A 94 -15.07 28.47 3.27
CA GLU A 94 -13.77 29.17 3.22
C GLU A 94 -13.35 29.72 4.59
N GLY A 95 -14.30 30.23 5.39
CA GLY A 95 -14.00 30.74 6.73
C GLY A 95 -13.61 29.62 7.71
N ILE A 96 -14.26 28.47 7.63
CA ILE A 96 -14.00 27.32 8.51
C ILE A 96 -12.68 26.65 8.13
N ASP A 97 -12.37 26.57 6.84
CA ASP A 97 -11.12 25.94 6.36
C ASP A 97 -9.91 26.75 6.86
N ASN A 98 -9.97 28.08 6.83
CA ASN A 98 -8.94 28.95 7.40
C ASN A 98 -8.79 28.75 8.91
N GLU A 99 -9.88 28.61 9.65
CA GLU A 99 -9.83 28.36 11.10
C GLU A 99 -9.24 26.97 11.44
N MET A 100 -9.50 25.97 10.60
CA MET A 100 -8.88 24.65 10.73
C MET A 100 -7.38 24.68 10.49
N GLU A 101 -6.92 25.48 9.52
CA GLU A 101 -5.49 25.71 9.27
C GLU A 101 -4.83 26.43 10.45
N ILE A 102 -5.50 27.45 11.01
CA ILE A 102 -5.00 28.14 12.22
C ILE A 102 -4.88 27.16 13.38
N LEU A 103 -5.90 26.34 13.64
CA LEU A 103 -5.87 25.31 14.68
C LEU A 103 -4.72 24.29 14.46
N SER A 104 -4.42 23.98 13.21
CA SER A 104 -3.34 23.05 12.84
C SER A 104 -1.98 23.71 12.78
N SER A 105 -1.90 25.01 13.06
CA SER A 105 -0.66 25.79 12.93
C SER A 105 0.39 25.35 13.94
N HIS A 106 1.65 25.46 13.53
CA HIS A 106 2.78 25.15 14.38
C HIS A 106 2.86 26.06 15.62
N ILE A 107 2.37 27.29 15.50
CA ILE A 107 2.35 28.28 16.58
C ILE A 107 1.44 27.82 17.72
N ILE A 108 0.20 27.46 17.42
CA ILE A 108 -0.74 26.94 18.42
C ILE A 108 -0.19 25.65 19.04
N ALA A 109 0.37 24.75 18.20
CA ALA A 109 1.00 23.52 18.69
C ALA A 109 2.16 23.82 19.65
N THR A 110 2.95 24.86 19.39
CA THR A 110 4.05 25.30 20.26
C THR A 110 3.53 25.83 21.59
N ASP A 111 2.47 26.63 21.58
CA ASP A 111 1.86 27.15 22.79
C ASP A 111 1.26 26.03 23.67
N VAL A 112 0.58 25.06 23.04
CA VAL A 112 0.08 23.87 23.76
C VAL A 112 1.22 23.08 24.39
N VAL A 113 2.30 22.85 23.63
CA VAL A 113 3.48 22.13 24.10
C VAL A 113 4.14 22.86 25.27
N ARG A 114 4.20 24.20 25.23
CA ARG A 114 4.73 25.04 26.29
C ARG A 114 3.86 24.98 27.56
N ASP A 115 2.55 25.14 27.40
CA ASP A 115 1.61 25.18 28.55
C ASP A 115 1.55 23.81 29.26
N LEU A 116 1.53 22.73 28.52
CA LEU A 116 1.50 21.37 29.06
C LEU A 116 2.89 20.77 29.37
N LYS A 117 3.97 21.54 29.16
CA LYS A 117 5.37 21.12 29.33
C LYS A 117 5.72 19.83 28.56
N LEU A 118 5.13 19.66 27.37
CA LEU A 118 5.37 18.49 26.51
C LEU A 118 6.75 18.50 25.81
N TYR A 119 7.49 19.57 25.95
CA TYR A 119 8.89 19.70 25.52
C TYR A 119 9.84 18.80 26.28
N THR A 120 9.42 18.30 27.48
CA THR A 120 10.14 17.29 28.25
C THR A 120 9.44 15.94 28.13
N SER A 121 10.10 14.96 27.55
CA SER A 121 9.58 13.60 27.42
C SER A 121 10.26 12.64 28.40
N TYR A 122 9.48 11.72 28.98
CA TYR A 122 9.92 10.77 29.99
C TYR A 122 9.68 9.36 29.53
N ILE A 123 10.72 8.52 29.50
CA ILE A 123 10.66 7.11 29.13
C ILE A 123 11.28 6.28 30.23
N LEU A 124 10.48 5.45 30.89
CA LEU A 124 10.96 4.47 31.85
C LEU A 124 11.46 3.24 31.08
N LYS A 125 12.74 2.92 31.23
CA LYS A 125 13.37 1.76 30.63
C LYS A 125 12.89 0.47 31.31
N GLY A 126 12.16 -0.35 30.59
CA GLY A 126 11.71 -1.66 31.05
C GLY A 126 12.62 -2.79 30.55
N ARG A 127 12.50 -3.99 31.13
CA ARG A 127 13.27 -5.18 30.72
C ARG A 127 12.88 -5.65 29.30
N VAL A 128 11.62 -5.49 28.90
CA VAL A 128 11.08 -5.98 27.63
C VAL A 128 10.58 -4.81 26.78
N LYS A 129 9.95 -3.81 27.40
CA LYS A 129 9.33 -2.68 26.71
C LYS A 129 9.54 -1.40 27.50
N ASN A 130 9.88 -0.32 26.80
CA ASN A 130 9.96 1.01 27.39
C ASN A 130 8.55 1.58 27.57
N THR A 131 8.31 2.26 28.70
CA THR A 131 7.03 2.87 29.03
C THR A 131 7.18 4.39 29.00
N ILE A 132 6.35 5.05 28.20
CA ILE A 132 6.30 6.51 28.14
C ILE A 132 5.43 6.99 29.30
N LEU A 133 5.95 7.92 30.09
CA LEU A 133 5.29 8.48 31.26
C LEU A 133 4.76 9.88 30.96
N TYR A 134 3.60 10.20 31.53
CA TYR A 134 3.00 11.52 31.46
C TYR A 134 2.25 11.82 32.76
N LYS A 135 2.60 12.90 33.46
CA LYS A 135 2.08 13.32 34.77
C LYS A 135 2.30 12.37 35.95
N ASN A 136 2.81 11.16 35.72
CA ASN A 136 3.14 10.16 36.74
C ASN A 136 4.64 9.77 36.74
N GLN A 137 5.48 10.65 36.18
CA GLN A 137 6.93 10.47 36.21
C GLN A 137 7.46 10.55 37.65
N PRO A 138 8.42 9.70 38.04
CA PRO A 138 8.99 9.71 39.39
C PRO A 138 9.87 10.94 39.70
N VAL A 139 10.48 11.51 38.65
CA VAL A 139 11.27 12.74 38.74
C VAL A 139 10.80 13.68 37.64
N THR A 140 10.44 14.89 37.97
CA THR A 140 10.13 15.99 37.03
C THR A 140 11.43 16.75 36.78
N VAL A 141 11.72 16.96 35.53
CA VAL A 141 12.90 17.71 35.07
C VAL A 141 12.42 18.88 34.23
N ASP A 142 12.90 20.05 34.55
CA ASP A 142 12.55 21.29 33.85
C ASP A 142 13.81 22.13 33.65
N ILE A 143 13.79 23.03 32.66
CA ILE A 143 14.87 23.97 32.38
C ILE A 143 14.30 25.38 32.44
N ASP A 144 15.11 26.34 32.79
CA ASP A 144 14.72 27.75 32.84
C ASP A 144 14.20 28.25 31.45
N ALA A 145 13.13 29.01 31.48
CA ALA A 145 12.38 29.42 30.29
C ALA A 145 13.23 30.17 29.23
N PRO A 146 14.15 31.11 29.60
CA PRO A 146 14.94 31.81 28.56
C PRO A 146 15.88 30.89 27.77
N HIS A 147 16.40 29.84 28.39
CA HIS A 147 17.29 28.88 27.73
C HIS A 147 16.50 27.82 26.98
N LEU A 148 15.30 27.44 27.47
CA LEU A 148 14.41 26.48 26.83
C LEU A 148 14.09 26.87 25.39
N GLU A 149 13.72 28.14 25.17
CA GLU A 149 13.35 28.64 23.82
C GLU A 149 14.55 28.66 22.85
N ARG A 150 15.78 28.76 23.35
CA ARG A 150 17.01 28.80 22.55
C ARG A 150 17.64 27.43 22.32
N LEU A 151 17.00 26.35 22.75
CA LEU A 151 17.54 25.00 22.55
C LEU A 151 17.44 24.58 21.08
N ASN A 152 18.55 24.56 20.36
CA ASN A 152 18.59 24.04 18.98
C ASN A 152 18.70 22.52 18.91
N MET A 153 19.26 21.88 19.97
CA MET A 153 19.45 20.43 20.04
C MET A 153 18.88 19.89 21.35
N PRO A 154 18.36 18.65 21.35
CA PRO A 154 17.77 18.06 22.54
C PRO A 154 18.82 17.76 23.63
N ILE A 155 18.49 18.08 24.88
CA ILE A 155 19.22 17.61 26.04
C ILE A 155 18.72 16.20 26.38
N ARG A 156 19.63 15.22 26.43
CA ARG A 156 19.31 13.83 26.77
C ARG A 156 19.91 13.48 28.11
N LEU A 157 19.06 13.07 29.05
CA LEU A 157 19.44 12.69 30.38
C LEU A 157 18.98 11.28 30.69
N THR A 158 19.76 10.56 31.46
CA THR A 158 19.38 9.26 32.03
C THR A 158 19.54 9.37 33.54
N ILE A 159 18.44 9.19 34.27
CA ILE A 159 18.39 9.23 35.72
C ILE A 159 18.26 7.79 36.21
N GLU A 160 19.22 7.33 36.97
CA GLU A 160 19.26 6.02 37.58
C GLU A 160 19.16 6.16 39.08
N ARG A 161 18.35 5.34 39.72
CA ARG A 161 18.30 5.28 41.19
C ARG A 161 19.22 4.19 41.67
N GLU A 162 20.23 4.58 42.47
CA GLU A 162 21.12 3.68 43.19
C GLU A 162 20.87 3.85 44.70
N LYS A 163 20.11 2.93 45.29
CA LYS A 163 19.67 2.99 46.69
C LYS A 163 18.93 4.30 47.01
N SER A 164 19.56 5.22 47.72
CA SER A 164 18.99 6.55 48.06
C SER A 164 19.43 7.66 47.11
N ASN A 165 20.41 7.42 46.26
CA ASN A 165 21.00 8.43 45.39
C ASN A 165 20.38 8.38 43.98
N TYR A 166 20.40 9.52 43.34
CA TYR A 166 20.00 9.66 41.94
C TYR A 166 21.22 10.00 41.09
N LYS A 167 21.62 9.08 40.22
CA LYS A 167 22.74 9.28 39.31
C LYS A 167 22.19 9.82 37.99
N VAL A 168 22.61 11.01 37.61
CA VAL A 168 22.19 11.68 36.38
C VAL A 168 23.35 11.67 35.39
N LYS A 169 23.19 10.99 34.30
CA LYS A 169 24.10 10.98 33.15
C LYS A 169 23.42 11.57 31.94
N GLY A 170 24.19 12.27 31.11
CA GLY A 170 23.58 12.78 29.87
C GLY A 170 24.54 13.60 29.03
N SER A 171 23.98 14.22 28.03
CA SER A 171 24.72 15.11 27.13
C SER A 171 23.84 16.24 26.66
N TYR A 172 24.46 17.40 26.45
CA TYR A 172 23.81 18.59 25.89
C TYR A 172 24.75 19.30 24.93
N TYR A 173 24.15 20.12 24.10
CA TYR A 173 24.84 20.97 23.14
C TYR A 173 24.54 22.44 23.46
N VAL A 174 25.44 23.32 23.10
CA VAL A 174 25.25 24.78 23.24
C VAL A 174 25.34 25.42 21.87
N SER A 175 24.35 26.22 21.52
CA SER A 175 24.42 27.10 20.35
C SER A 175 25.08 28.40 20.79
N THR A 176 26.21 28.69 20.21
CA THR A 176 26.85 30.01 20.25
C THR A 176 26.45 30.72 18.96
N ASP A 177 26.02 31.99 19.03
CA ASP A 177 25.47 32.79 17.95
C ASP A 177 25.73 32.26 16.54
N GLU A 178 24.64 32.23 15.71
CA GLU A 178 24.65 31.89 14.29
C GLU A 178 25.27 30.51 13.94
N ASP A 179 24.42 29.46 14.03
CA ASP A 179 24.64 28.11 13.44
C ASP A 179 25.82 27.26 13.94
N LYS A 180 26.61 27.70 14.90
CA LYS A 180 27.68 26.87 15.50
C LYS A 180 27.21 26.15 16.73
N VAL A 181 26.91 24.86 16.61
CA VAL A 181 26.63 23.96 17.74
C VAL A 181 27.93 23.41 18.29
N THR A 182 28.20 23.68 19.59
CA THR A 182 29.38 23.15 20.30
C THR A 182 28.95 22.04 21.27
N GLY A 183 29.73 20.98 21.34
CA GLY A 183 29.45 19.82 22.19
C GLY A 183 29.68 18.49 21.46
N PRO A 184 29.26 17.35 22.01
CA PRO A 184 28.44 17.21 23.23
C PRO A 184 29.21 17.46 24.53
N PHE A 185 28.60 18.20 25.44
CA PHE A 185 29.09 18.30 26.82
C PHE A 185 28.45 17.20 27.65
N SER A 186 29.27 16.43 28.40
CA SER A 186 28.77 15.33 29.22
C SER A 186 28.30 15.83 30.59
N ILE A 187 27.25 15.22 31.09
CA ILE A 187 26.74 15.34 32.46
C ILE A 187 26.98 14.00 33.16
N ASP A 188 27.67 14.01 34.33
CA ASP A 188 27.76 12.86 35.22
C ASP A 188 27.75 13.42 36.64
N LYS A 189 26.60 13.35 37.30
CA LYS A 189 26.36 13.89 38.63
C LYS A 189 25.56 12.91 39.47
N VAL A 190 25.83 12.89 40.75
CA VAL A 190 25.10 12.09 41.74
C VAL A 190 24.47 13.02 42.75
N PHE A 191 23.16 12.91 42.93
CA PHE A 191 22.37 13.67 43.89
C PHE A 191 21.96 12.74 45.03
N THR A 192 22.15 13.17 46.24
CA THR A 192 21.74 12.44 47.46
C THR A 192 20.28 12.63 47.80
N SER A 193 19.69 13.73 47.38
CA SER A 193 18.27 14.09 47.61
C SER A 193 17.75 15.00 46.47
N LEU A 194 16.48 15.02 46.28
CA LEU A 194 15.77 15.98 45.41
C LEU A 194 14.86 16.85 46.26
N PRO A 195 14.64 18.13 45.93
CA PRO A 195 14.96 18.81 44.67
C PRO A 195 16.43 19.25 44.57
N GLN A 196 16.94 19.31 43.33
CA GLN A 196 18.29 19.79 43.01
C GLN A 196 18.27 20.54 41.66
N THR A 197 19.18 21.52 41.54
CA THR A 197 19.39 22.27 40.29
C THR A 197 20.80 22.05 39.78
N LEU A 198 20.93 21.70 38.52
CA LEU A 198 22.20 21.56 37.84
C LEU A 198 22.45 22.74 36.92
N LYS A 199 23.45 23.52 37.19
CA LYS A 199 23.88 24.61 36.31
C LYS A 199 24.64 24.05 35.11
N THR A 200 24.15 24.34 33.92
CA THR A 200 24.80 23.97 32.65
C THR A 200 24.95 25.19 31.75
N LYS A 201 25.78 25.08 30.73
CA LYS A 201 25.91 26.13 29.73
C LYS A 201 24.65 26.24 28.82
N ALA A 202 23.79 25.25 28.82
CA ALA A 202 22.53 25.24 28.09
C ALA A 202 21.34 25.70 28.94
N GLY A 203 21.58 26.14 30.20
CA GLY A 203 20.58 26.59 31.15
C GLY A 203 20.61 25.83 32.47
N ASP A 204 19.85 26.30 33.44
CA ASP A 204 19.73 25.69 34.73
C ASP A 204 18.66 24.59 34.71
N ILE A 205 19.05 23.34 34.91
CA ILE A 205 18.16 22.16 34.86
C ILE A 205 17.76 21.81 36.29
N SER A 206 16.47 21.86 36.59
CA SER A 206 15.90 21.52 37.89
C SER A 206 15.36 20.07 37.90
N PHE A 207 15.59 19.35 39.00
CA PHE A 207 15.12 18.00 39.22
C PHE A 207 14.28 17.98 40.49
N VAL A 208 13.01 17.59 40.38
CA VAL A 208 12.07 17.55 41.50
C VAL A 208 11.47 16.16 41.60
N ALA A 209 11.48 15.57 42.80
CA ALA A 209 10.84 14.29 43.05
C ALA A 209 9.30 14.46 43.01
N ASN A 210 8.63 13.55 42.33
CA ASN A 210 7.18 13.51 42.34
C ASN A 210 6.70 12.57 43.45
N GLY A 211 5.99 13.09 44.44
CA GLY A 211 5.53 12.32 45.60
C GLY A 211 4.59 11.16 45.31
N ASN A 212 3.96 11.15 44.13
CA ASN A 212 3.00 10.12 43.70
C ASN A 212 3.64 8.90 43.06
N SER A 213 4.93 8.94 42.74
CA SER A 213 5.62 7.87 42.00
C SER A 213 7.11 7.90 42.40
N THR A 214 7.67 6.73 42.69
CA THR A 214 9.10 6.59 43.03
C THR A 214 9.79 5.71 41.99
N LEU A 215 11.01 6.08 41.62
CA LEU A 215 11.85 5.24 40.76
C LEU A 215 12.34 4.04 41.60
N SER A 216 12.13 2.81 41.13
CA SER A 216 12.65 1.59 41.79
C SER A 216 14.18 1.60 41.79
N ASP A 217 14.77 0.90 42.75
CA ASP A 217 16.23 0.72 42.77
C ASP A 217 16.74 0.03 41.52
N GLY A 218 17.76 0.56 40.86
CA GLY A 218 18.24 0.15 39.56
C GLY A 218 17.34 0.55 38.40
N GLY A 219 16.22 1.28 38.65
CA GLY A 219 15.35 1.79 37.56
C GLY A 219 16.02 2.94 36.83
N MET A 220 15.84 2.95 35.49
CA MET A 220 16.37 3.98 34.60
C MET A 220 15.24 4.80 33.97
N LEU A 221 15.27 6.12 34.20
CA LEU A 221 14.39 7.10 33.57
C LEU A 221 15.18 7.87 32.51
N MET A 222 14.80 7.74 31.25
CA MET A 222 15.35 8.56 30.18
C MET A 222 14.48 9.82 30.04
N VAL A 223 15.12 10.97 30.04
CA VAL A 223 14.49 12.28 29.90
C VAL A 223 15.11 12.98 28.70
N THR A 224 14.25 13.51 27.84
CA THR A 224 14.70 14.30 26.70
C THR A 224 13.99 15.66 26.76
N ILE A 225 14.75 16.74 26.79
CA ILE A 225 14.25 18.11 26.76
C ILE A 225 14.57 18.71 25.40
N GLN A 226 13.58 19.34 24.78
CA GLN A 226 13.71 20.01 23.48
C GLN A 226 13.12 21.41 23.59
N SER A 227 13.40 22.31 22.64
CA SER A 227 12.64 23.55 22.57
C SER A 227 11.15 23.25 22.31
N PRO A 228 10.23 24.06 22.85
CA PRO A 228 8.80 23.92 22.56
C PRO A 228 8.50 23.88 21.06
N TYR A 229 9.21 24.72 20.29
CA TYR A 229 9.13 24.77 18.84
C TYR A 229 9.44 23.41 18.19
N ASN A 230 10.57 22.78 18.52
CA ASN A 230 10.94 21.50 17.96
C ASN A 230 10.03 20.36 18.45
N ALA A 231 9.59 20.40 19.71
CA ALA A 231 8.70 19.40 20.25
C ALA A 231 7.30 19.46 19.62
N ALA A 232 6.86 20.65 19.18
CA ALA A 232 5.55 20.87 18.56
C ALA A 232 5.38 20.11 17.24
N TYR A 233 6.44 19.89 16.45
CA TYR A 233 6.35 19.12 15.20
C TYR A 233 5.76 17.72 15.40
N LYS A 234 6.11 17.05 16.50
CA LYS A 234 5.56 15.73 16.82
C LYS A 234 4.05 15.77 16.93
N TYR A 235 3.52 16.77 17.63
CA TYR A 235 2.09 16.90 17.91
C TYR A 235 1.34 17.46 16.71
N GLN A 236 1.90 18.44 16.02
CA GLN A 236 1.32 18.98 14.78
C GLN A 236 1.10 17.88 13.75
N ASN A 237 2.11 17.04 13.49
CA ASN A 237 1.99 15.92 12.55
C ASN A 237 1.01 14.83 12.98
N ALA A 238 0.74 14.71 14.27
CA ALA A 238 -0.19 13.72 14.82
C ALA A 238 -1.60 14.27 15.03
N PHE A 239 -1.80 15.58 14.90
CA PHE A 239 -3.07 16.30 15.07
C PHE A 239 -3.76 16.48 13.73
N HIS A 240 -5.03 16.14 13.68
CA HIS A 240 -5.86 16.27 12.48
C HIS A 240 -7.18 16.96 12.85
N VAL A 241 -7.54 17.96 12.05
CA VAL A 241 -8.81 18.66 12.16
C VAL A 241 -9.60 18.40 10.88
N ASN A 242 -10.84 18.01 11.04
CA ASN A 242 -11.73 17.73 9.91
C ASN A 242 -13.11 18.32 10.21
N PRO A 243 -13.81 18.87 9.21
CA PRO A 243 -15.19 19.31 9.41
C PRO A 243 -16.08 18.09 9.66
N THR A 244 -17.06 18.24 10.56
CA THR A 244 -18.02 17.17 10.83
C THR A 244 -18.98 16.99 9.66
N SER A 245 -19.33 18.09 8.97
CA SER A 245 -20.16 18.12 7.76
C SER A 245 -19.83 19.41 7.00
N LYS A 246 -20.05 19.41 5.68
CA LYS A 246 -19.82 20.58 4.81
C LYS A 246 -20.70 21.80 5.13
N SER A 247 -21.77 21.62 5.90
CA SER A 247 -22.75 22.68 6.22
C SER A 247 -22.70 23.11 7.68
N THR A 248 -21.76 22.62 8.51
CA THR A 248 -21.72 22.95 9.94
C THR A 248 -20.37 23.55 10.32
N SER A 249 -20.42 24.51 11.25
CA SER A 249 -19.21 25.10 11.86
C SER A 249 -18.62 24.23 12.98
N ILE A 250 -18.93 22.93 13.02
CA ILE A 250 -18.40 21.99 14.00
C ILE A 250 -17.24 21.22 13.37
N VAL A 251 -16.07 21.33 13.99
CA VAL A 251 -14.87 20.60 13.60
C VAL A 251 -14.62 19.45 14.55
N ARG A 252 -14.14 18.33 14.00
CA ARG A 252 -13.64 17.18 14.75
C ARG A 252 -12.12 17.26 14.81
N MET A 253 -11.61 17.28 16.01
CA MET A 253 -10.18 17.26 16.31
C MET A 253 -9.78 15.85 16.74
N ILE A 254 -8.72 15.32 16.17
CA ILE A 254 -8.20 13.98 16.46
C ILE A 254 -6.70 14.10 16.70
N LEU A 255 -6.23 13.53 17.82
CA LEU A 255 -4.81 13.38 18.09
C LEU A 255 -4.47 11.91 18.33
N VAL A 256 -3.40 11.44 17.69
CA VAL A 256 -2.88 10.08 17.86
C VAL A 256 -1.61 10.12 18.71
N ASP A 257 -1.66 9.50 19.88
CA ASP A 257 -0.53 9.48 20.83
C ASP A 257 -0.38 8.11 21.50
N GLU A 258 0.80 7.85 22.03
CA GLU A 258 1.09 6.64 22.81
C GLU A 258 0.42 6.65 24.18
N VAL A 259 0.12 7.85 24.72
CA VAL A 259 -0.50 8.06 26.03
C VAL A 259 -1.87 8.74 25.87
N PRO A 260 -2.99 8.01 26.05
CA PRO A 260 -4.33 8.55 25.81
C PRO A 260 -4.64 9.82 26.61
N ARG A 261 -4.19 9.87 27.87
CA ARG A 261 -4.40 11.03 28.74
C ARG A 261 -3.70 12.28 28.21
N ARG A 262 -2.47 12.12 27.65
CA ARG A 262 -1.72 13.22 27.06
C ARG A 262 -2.43 13.77 25.82
N ALA A 263 -2.98 12.86 25.00
CA ALA A 263 -3.76 13.25 23.83
C ALA A 263 -5.04 14.03 24.21
N MET A 264 -5.75 13.60 25.26
CA MET A 264 -6.93 14.32 25.74
C MET A 264 -6.58 15.70 26.33
N ASP A 265 -5.51 15.76 27.14
CA ASP A 265 -5.03 17.03 27.70
C ASP A 265 -4.61 18.01 26.61
N TYR A 266 -3.95 17.51 25.55
CA TYR A 266 -3.58 18.30 24.39
C TYR A 266 -4.81 18.86 23.66
N LEU A 267 -5.84 18.03 23.42
CA LEU A 267 -7.08 18.44 22.76
C LEU A 267 -7.88 19.46 23.59
N ASN A 268 -7.79 19.40 24.90
CA ASN A 268 -8.38 20.46 25.78
C ASN A 268 -7.57 21.75 25.68
N GLN A 269 -6.23 21.63 25.76
CA GLN A 269 -5.37 22.80 25.80
C GLN A 269 -5.34 23.55 24.47
N ILE A 270 -5.46 22.84 23.33
CA ILE A 270 -5.46 23.50 22.02
C ILE A 270 -6.64 24.46 21.87
N VAL A 271 -7.82 24.13 22.44
CA VAL A 271 -8.98 25.04 22.43
C VAL A 271 -8.70 26.27 23.26
N ILE A 272 -8.03 26.11 24.42
CA ILE A 272 -7.67 27.23 25.30
C ILE A 272 -6.67 28.15 24.60
N CYS A 273 -5.61 27.58 23.99
CA CYS A 273 -4.61 28.35 23.25
C CYS A 273 -5.23 29.05 22.04
N TYR A 274 -6.08 28.39 21.31
CA TYR A 274 -6.80 28.96 20.16
C TYR A 274 -7.67 30.16 20.60
N ASN A 275 -8.47 30.01 21.68
CA ASN A 275 -9.30 31.11 22.21
C ASN A 275 -8.45 32.25 22.76
N ARG A 276 -7.37 31.94 23.48
CA ARG A 276 -6.41 32.95 23.97
C ARG A 276 -5.87 33.77 22.81
N GLN A 277 -5.40 33.12 21.75
CA GLN A 277 -4.82 33.79 20.60
C GLN A 277 -5.87 34.61 19.83
N ALA A 278 -7.06 34.05 19.58
CA ALA A 278 -8.15 34.77 18.94
C ALA A 278 -8.58 36.04 19.73
N ASN A 279 -8.56 35.94 21.06
CA ASN A 279 -8.87 37.08 21.94
C ASN A 279 -7.71 38.10 21.93
N GLU A 280 -6.45 37.68 21.94
CA GLU A 280 -5.28 38.57 21.81
C GLU A 280 -5.31 39.35 20.50
N ASP A 281 -5.57 38.66 19.36
CA ASP A 281 -5.68 39.28 18.04
C ASP A 281 -6.80 40.32 17.98
N LYS A 282 -7.98 40.00 18.55
CA LYS A 282 -9.13 40.89 18.59
C LYS A 282 -8.83 42.09 19.46
N ASN A 283 -8.19 41.89 20.60
CA ASN A 283 -7.82 42.97 21.52
C ASN A 283 -6.77 43.90 20.88
N GLU A 284 -5.81 43.38 20.10
CA GLU A 284 -4.83 44.23 19.42
C GLU A 284 -5.51 45.18 18.43
N VAL A 285 -6.46 44.67 17.62
CA VAL A 285 -7.22 45.50 16.66
C VAL A 285 -8.07 46.53 17.43
N ALA A 286 -8.73 46.11 18.50
CA ALA A 286 -9.58 47.01 19.31
C ALA A 286 -8.75 48.11 20.00
N ASN A 287 -7.59 47.78 20.55
CA ASN A 287 -6.69 48.77 21.18
C ASN A 287 -6.16 49.79 20.15
N ARG A 288 -5.77 49.37 18.97
CA ARG A 288 -5.34 50.28 17.89
C ARG A 288 -6.49 51.19 17.44
N THR A 289 -7.69 50.65 17.35
CA THR A 289 -8.89 51.42 17.05
C THR A 289 -9.18 52.44 18.13
N GLU A 290 -9.06 52.08 19.39
CA GLU A 290 -9.24 52.99 20.54
C GLU A 290 -8.20 54.12 20.55
N GLU A 291 -6.90 53.82 20.34
CA GLU A 291 -5.85 54.82 20.21
C GLU A 291 -6.16 55.85 19.10
N PHE A 292 -6.57 55.32 17.93
CA PHE A 292 -6.93 56.19 16.80
C PHE A 292 -8.11 57.12 17.12
N ILE A 293 -9.19 56.54 17.71
CA ILE A 293 -10.42 57.30 18.06
C ILE A 293 -10.06 58.36 19.12
N ASN A 294 -9.28 58.00 20.16
CA ASN A 294 -8.89 58.93 21.22
C ASN A 294 -8.07 60.11 20.66
N ALA A 295 -7.06 59.84 19.83
CA ALA A 295 -6.29 60.86 19.18
C ALA A 295 -7.14 61.80 18.30
N ARG A 296 -8.16 61.23 17.65
CA ARG A 296 -9.05 61.99 16.79
C ARG A 296 -10.06 62.84 17.62
N LEU A 297 -10.58 62.26 18.70
CA LEU A 297 -11.46 62.98 19.66
C LEU A 297 -10.75 64.17 20.26
N GLU A 298 -9.50 64.04 20.69
CA GLU A 298 -8.70 65.15 21.23
C GLU A 298 -8.57 66.30 20.21
N LYS A 299 -8.23 65.98 18.97
CA LYS A 299 -8.10 66.95 17.87
C LYS A 299 -9.44 67.68 17.59
N ILE A 300 -10.56 66.92 17.51
CA ILE A 300 -11.87 67.50 17.21
C ILE A 300 -12.39 68.30 18.38
N ASN A 301 -12.13 67.88 19.63
CA ASN A 301 -12.50 68.64 20.81
C ASN A 301 -11.79 70.01 20.83
N ALA A 302 -10.49 70.02 20.47
CA ALA A 302 -9.77 71.29 20.35
C ALA A 302 -10.33 72.17 19.21
N GLU A 303 -10.61 71.59 18.02
CA GLU A 303 -11.21 72.29 16.89
C GLU A 303 -12.63 72.82 17.20
N LEU A 304 -13.44 72.05 17.97
CA LEU A 304 -14.78 72.44 18.40
C LEU A 304 -14.70 73.59 19.36
N GLY A 305 -13.84 73.51 20.44
CA GLY A 305 -13.60 74.57 21.35
C GLY A 305 -13.18 75.90 20.70
N GLU A 306 -12.30 75.79 19.68
CA GLU A 306 -11.92 76.98 18.88
C GLU A 306 -13.14 77.56 18.15
N THR A 307 -13.97 76.70 17.50
CA THR A 307 -15.13 77.13 16.76
C THR A 307 -16.21 77.75 17.68
N GLU A 308 -16.40 77.14 18.86
CA GLU A 308 -17.31 77.69 19.90
C GLU A 308 -16.87 79.06 20.46
N SER A 309 -15.56 79.18 20.67
CA SER A 309 -14.92 80.44 21.05
C SER A 309 -15.08 81.50 19.93
N GLN A 310 -14.92 81.11 18.67
CA GLN A 310 -15.16 81.99 17.50
C GLN A 310 -16.61 82.45 17.41
N LEU A 311 -17.57 81.52 17.66
CA LEU A 311 -18.98 81.75 17.62
C LEU A 311 -19.41 82.69 18.78
N GLU A 312 -18.88 82.44 19.96
CA GLU A 312 -19.14 83.32 21.18
C GLU A 312 -18.54 84.70 20.90
N SER A 313 -17.34 84.87 20.49
CA SER A 313 -16.70 86.18 20.22
C SER A 313 -17.46 86.94 19.10
N TYR A 314 -17.89 86.21 18.06
CA TYR A 314 -18.65 86.84 16.98
C TYR A 314 -20.05 87.33 17.50
N LYS A 315 -20.74 86.47 18.24
CA LYS A 315 -22.07 86.87 18.89
C LYS A 315 -21.86 88.02 19.81
N ARG A 316 -20.84 88.11 20.62
CA ARG A 316 -20.52 89.18 21.57
C ARG A 316 -20.22 90.50 20.87
N SER A 317 -19.36 90.43 19.81
CA SER A 317 -18.94 91.60 19.03
C SER A 317 -20.06 92.30 18.25
N GLN A 318 -21.09 91.50 17.88
CA GLN A 318 -22.19 92.02 17.02
C GLN A 318 -23.45 92.34 17.84
N HIS A 319 -23.53 92.25 19.14
CA HIS A 319 -24.70 92.56 20.01
C HIS A 319 -26.00 91.92 19.57
N MET A 320 -25.93 90.65 19.06
CA MET A 320 -27.09 89.95 18.46
C MET A 320 -27.98 89.26 19.49
N THR A 321 -29.02 90.00 20.05
CA THR A 321 -30.16 89.39 20.61
C THR A 321 -31.34 89.62 19.61
N GLU A 322 -31.92 88.58 19.06
CA GLU A 322 -33.11 88.54 18.20
C GLU A 322 -33.06 89.00 16.74
N LEU A 323 -32.73 88.09 15.86
CA LEU A 323 -33.28 88.05 14.48
C LEU A 323 -33.90 86.73 14.16
N ARG A 324 -35.05 86.55 14.79
CA ARG A 324 -35.93 85.40 14.54
C ARG A 324 -37.23 85.88 13.96
N MET A 325 -37.49 85.79 12.70
CA MET A 325 -38.85 85.31 12.25
C MET A 325 -39.12 85.25 10.76
N ASN A 326 -38.34 85.77 9.84
CA ASN A 326 -38.68 85.64 8.39
C ASN A 326 -37.81 84.70 7.59
N ALA A 327 -36.85 83.94 8.26
CA ALA A 327 -36.00 83.01 7.62
C ALA A 327 -36.49 81.53 7.76
N THR A 328 -37.56 81.31 8.54
CA THR A 328 -37.97 79.98 9.02
C THR A 328 -38.39 79.04 7.83
N GLN A 329 -38.95 79.61 6.79
CA GLN A 329 -39.40 78.76 5.68
C GLN A 329 -38.33 78.49 4.61
N ALA A 330 -37.37 79.33 4.39
CA ALA A 330 -36.20 79.07 3.54
C ALA A 330 -35.18 78.29 4.35
N MET A 331 -35.17 78.40 5.67
CA MET A 331 -34.25 77.59 6.54
C MET A 331 -34.69 76.12 6.62
N SER A 332 -35.97 75.75 6.55
CA SER A 332 -36.34 74.33 6.65
C SER A 332 -35.90 73.52 5.45
N GLY A 333 -35.95 74.08 4.25
CA GLY A 333 -35.39 73.44 3.05
C GLY A 333 -33.85 73.42 3.05
N ALA A 334 -33.17 74.49 3.53
CA ALA A 334 -31.75 74.58 3.65
C ALA A 334 -31.23 73.59 4.72
N GLY A 335 -31.99 73.44 5.85
CA GLY A 335 -31.61 72.58 6.98
C GLY A 335 -31.46 71.13 6.62
N GLU A 336 -32.36 70.58 5.78
CA GLU A 336 -32.26 69.21 5.34
C GLU A 336 -31.01 68.95 4.49
N TYR A 337 -30.68 69.81 3.55
CA TYR A 337 -29.51 69.71 2.75
C TYR A 337 -28.23 70.03 3.51
N ASP A 338 -28.24 70.80 4.55
CA ASP A 338 -27.17 71.12 5.45
C ASP A 338 -26.82 69.92 6.33
N GLN A 339 -27.79 69.22 6.84
CA GLN A 339 -27.60 67.99 7.60
C GLN A 339 -26.95 66.90 6.69
N ARG A 340 -27.42 66.73 5.48
CA ARG A 340 -26.86 65.79 4.55
C ARG A 340 -25.43 66.20 4.16
N LEU A 341 -25.13 67.49 4.05
CA LEU A 341 -23.81 68.00 3.78
C LEU A 341 -22.84 67.72 4.95
N ALA A 342 -23.34 67.90 6.20
CA ALA A 342 -22.61 67.59 7.40
C ALA A 342 -22.25 66.12 7.47
N GLU A 343 -23.21 65.21 7.15
CA GLU A 343 -22.97 63.75 7.05
C GLU A 343 -21.90 63.39 6.00
N ALA A 344 -22.00 63.97 4.76
CA ALA A 344 -21.04 63.73 3.73
C ALA A 344 -19.62 64.23 4.08
N ASN A 345 -19.54 65.43 4.73
CA ASN A 345 -18.27 65.95 5.22
C ASN A 345 -17.67 65.07 6.33
N THR A 346 -18.49 64.51 7.22
CA THR A 346 -18.05 63.60 8.24
C THR A 346 -17.45 62.35 7.65
N GLN A 347 -18.10 61.75 6.65
CA GLN A 347 -17.56 60.59 5.94
C GLN A 347 -16.26 60.91 5.22
N MET A 348 -16.12 62.12 4.60
CA MET A 348 -14.89 62.56 3.94
C MET A 348 -13.75 62.70 4.94
N GLN A 349 -13.98 63.22 6.14
CA GLN A 349 -12.97 63.36 7.18
C GLN A 349 -12.49 61.99 7.71
N LEU A 350 -13.42 61.04 7.88
CA LEU A 350 -13.09 59.68 8.28
C LEU A 350 -12.21 59.01 7.23
N LEU A 351 -12.58 59.09 5.93
CA LEU A 351 -11.79 58.54 4.83
C LEU A 351 -10.40 59.17 4.80
N ASN A 352 -10.28 60.48 4.95
CA ASN A 352 -8.98 61.16 5.00
C ASN A 352 -8.16 60.72 6.22
N SER A 353 -8.78 60.63 7.40
CA SER A 353 -8.08 60.21 8.62
C SER A 353 -7.49 58.84 8.53
N ILE A 354 -8.22 57.87 7.92
CA ILE A 354 -7.72 56.52 7.73
C ILE A 354 -6.61 56.53 6.65
N SER A 355 -6.79 57.30 5.58
CA SER A 355 -5.77 57.46 4.56
C SER A 355 -4.47 57.98 5.15
N ASP A 356 -4.55 59.05 5.92
CA ASP A 356 -3.41 59.65 6.60
C ASP A 356 -2.73 58.69 7.60
N TYR A 357 -3.54 57.83 8.28
CA TYR A 357 -3.02 56.81 9.17
C TYR A 357 -2.23 55.76 8.39
N MET A 358 -2.74 55.36 7.19
CA MET A 358 -2.07 54.35 6.31
C MET A 358 -0.79 54.93 5.65
N ASP A 359 -0.74 56.25 5.46
CA ASP A 359 0.43 56.87 4.75
C ASP A 359 1.60 57.15 5.69
N ARG A 360 1.43 56.99 6.99
CA ARG A 360 2.53 57.10 7.97
C ARG A 360 3.46 55.89 7.89
N PRO A 361 4.77 56.05 7.71
CA PRO A 361 5.72 54.93 7.58
C PRO A 361 5.72 54.00 8.82
N GLU A 362 5.49 54.55 10.01
CA GLU A 362 5.39 53.82 11.27
C GLU A 362 4.21 52.86 11.36
N ASN A 363 3.16 53.08 10.55
CA ASN A 363 1.97 52.22 10.54
C ASN A 363 2.03 51.16 9.44
N LYS A 364 3.12 51.08 8.66
CA LYS A 364 3.26 50.07 7.64
C LYS A 364 3.31 48.69 8.28
N TYR A 365 2.45 47.81 7.81
CA TYR A 365 2.27 46.46 8.32
C TYR A 365 1.75 46.40 9.79
N GLN A 366 1.12 47.47 10.28
CA GLN A 366 0.36 47.49 11.51
C GLN A 366 -1.13 47.29 11.25
N THR A 367 -1.88 46.87 12.27
CA THR A 367 -3.34 46.73 12.15
C THR A 367 -3.95 48.11 11.90
N LEU A 368 -4.89 48.17 10.94
CA LEU A 368 -5.63 49.39 10.62
C LEU A 368 -6.85 49.51 11.51
N PRO A 369 -7.24 50.74 11.87
CA PRO A 369 -8.48 50.93 12.61
C PRO A 369 -9.67 50.34 11.86
N SER A 370 -10.38 49.42 12.46
CA SER A 370 -11.60 48.81 11.93
C SER A 370 -12.83 49.36 12.67
N ASN A 371 -13.99 49.29 12.06
CA ASN A 371 -15.26 49.72 12.67
C ASN A 371 -15.34 51.20 13.08
N VAL A 372 -14.62 52.05 12.36
CA VAL A 372 -14.64 53.53 12.62
C VAL A 372 -15.84 54.24 11.97
N GLY A 373 -16.84 53.52 11.46
CA GLY A 373 -18.08 54.10 10.91
C GLY A 373 -18.01 54.53 9.45
N LEU A 374 -17.13 53.87 8.65
CA LEU A 374 -17.14 54.01 7.21
C LEU A 374 -18.44 53.47 6.61
N SER A 375 -19.09 54.23 5.77
CA SER A 375 -20.29 53.77 5.03
C SER A 375 -19.94 52.83 3.86
N ASP A 376 -18.68 52.78 3.44
CA ASP A 376 -18.24 51.90 2.36
C ASP A 376 -17.91 50.49 2.90
N ALA A 377 -18.83 49.57 2.61
CA ALA A 377 -18.68 48.16 3.01
C ALA A 377 -17.44 47.49 2.35
N THR A 378 -17.04 47.90 1.14
CA THR A 378 -15.89 47.34 0.42
C THR A 378 -14.59 47.71 1.11
N ALA A 379 -14.43 49.01 1.43
CA ALA A 379 -13.27 49.51 2.17
C ALA A 379 -13.15 48.83 3.54
N SER A 380 -14.28 48.74 4.28
CA SER A 380 -14.34 48.09 5.60
C SER A 380 -13.95 46.60 5.52
N SER A 381 -14.44 45.88 4.52
CA SER A 381 -14.09 44.46 4.27
C SER A 381 -12.60 44.27 3.96
N LEU A 382 -12.04 45.14 3.12
CA LEU A 382 -10.62 45.13 2.79
C LEU A 382 -9.73 45.42 3.98
N ILE A 383 -10.14 46.36 4.86
CA ILE A 383 -9.43 46.70 6.11
C ILE A 383 -9.42 45.48 7.04
N ASN A 384 -10.58 44.82 7.21
CA ASN A 384 -10.64 43.62 8.04
C ASN A 384 -9.75 42.51 7.54
N LYS A 385 -9.74 42.28 6.20
CA LYS A 385 -8.85 41.28 5.59
C LYS A 385 -7.37 41.67 5.73
N TYR A 386 -7.03 42.91 5.59
CA TYR A 386 -5.67 43.41 5.85
C TYR A 386 -5.26 43.14 7.29
N ASN A 387 -6.11 43.46 8.26
CA ASN A 387 -5.84 43.22 9.67
C ASN A 387 -5.62 41.75 9.99
N GLU A 388 -6.42 40.85 9.37
CA GLU A 388 -6.25 39.41 9.50
C GLU A 388 -4.84 38.97 9.02
N ILE A 389 -4.40 39.45 7.87
CA ILE A 389 -3.09 39.08 7.31
C ILE A 389 -1.93 39.72 8.10
N VAL A 390 -2.12 40.96 8.63
CA VAL A 390 -1.14 41.57 9.54
C VAL A 390 -0.94 40.69 10.76
N LEU A 391 -2.02 40.22 11.37
CA LEU A 391 -1.96 39.36 12.54
C LEU A 391 -1.29 38.03 12.21
N GLN A 392 -1.60 37.43 11.07
CA GLN A 392 -0.92 36.22 10.61
C GLN A 392 0.58 36.45 10.40
N ARG A 393 0.96 37.55 9.74
CA ARG A 393 2.37 37.91 9.54
C ARG A 393 3.11 38.13 10.85
N ASN A 394 2.51 38.87 11.78
CA ASN A 394 3.10 39.17 13.07
C ASN A 394 3.29 37.92 13.93
N LYS A 395 2.37 36.92 13.80
CA LYS A 395 2.52 35.61 14.43
C LYS A 395 3.76 34.87 13.89
N LEU A 396 3.94 34.85 12.57
CA LEU A 396 5.08 34.20 11.96
C LEU A 396 6.40 34.90 12.29
N LEU A 397 6.41 36.21 12.37
CA LEU A 397 7.58 37.00 12.74
C LEU A 397 8.07 36.79 14.18
N ARG A 398 7.25 36.22 15.06
CA ARG A 398 7.71 35.79 16.41
C ARG A 398 8.67 34.59 16.34
N THR A 399 8.64 33.83 15.25
CA THR A 399 9.38 32.57 15.10
C THR A 399 10.22 32.50 13.80
N ALA A 400 10.05 33.43 12.88
CA ALA A 400 10.72 33.49 11.59
C ALA A 400 11.20 34.90 11.27
N SER A 401 12.23 35.01 10.43
CA SER A 401 12.68 36.30 9.96
C SER A 401 11.77 36.85 8.83
N GLU A 402 11.88 38.15 8.57
CA GLU A 402 11.15 38.82 7.47
C GLU A 402 11.45 38.21 6.08
N GLU A 403 12.62 37.63 5.90
CA GLU A 403 13.04 36.97 4.67
C GLU A 403 12.60 35.51 4.53
N SER A 404 11.87 35.01 5.51
CA SER A 404 11.34 33.63 5.47
C SER A 404 10.38 33.43 4.30
N PRO A 405 10.47 32.28 3.57
CA PRO A 405 9.54 31.92 2.50
C PRO A 405 8.06 31.92 2.93
N ALA A 406 7.78 31.77 4.22
CA ALA A 406 6.43 31.83 4.78
C ALA A 406 5.95 33.27 5.00
N VAL A 407 6.85 34.24 5.27
CA VAL A 407 6.54 35.65 5.56
C VAL A 407 6.46 36.48 4.29
N ILE A 408 7.32 36.24 3.32
CA ILE A 408 7.37 36.98 2.05
C ILE A 408 6.01 37.02 1.33
N PRO A 409 5.26 35.91 1.16
CA PRO A 409 3.96 35.95 0.49
C PRO A 409 2.93 36.80 1.25
N LEU A 410 2.94 36.75 2.58
CA LEU A 410 2.03 37.57 3.41
C LEU A 410 2.37 39.04 3.31
N THR A 411 3.65 39.38 3.27
CA THR A 411 4.10 40.78 3.07
C THR A 411 3.65 41.28 1.71
N ALA A 412 3.83 40.49 0.64
CA ALA A 412 3.35 40.83 -0.70
C ALA A 412 1.81 40.99 -0.75
N GLN A 413 1.06 40.09 -0.08
CA GLN A 413 -0.39 40.20 0.08
C GLN A 413 -0.80 41.46 0.82
N LEU A 414 -0.06 41.88 1.84
CA LEU A 414 -0.30 43.13 2.57
C LEU A 414 -0.06 44.36 1.71
N ASP A 415 0.99 44.37 0.90
CA ASP A 415 1.26 45.44 -0.04
C ASP A 415 0.15 45.54 -1.11
N ASP A 416 -0.33 44.38 -1.63
CA ASP A 416 -1.44 44.34 -2.59
C ASP A 416 -2.74 44.82 -1.99
N LEU A 417 -3.07 44.33 -0.75
CA LEU A 417 -4.24 44.77 -0.02
C LEU A 417 -4.19 46.22 0.35
N SER A 418 -3.02 46.73 0.79
CA SER A 418 -2.82 48.12 1.08
C SER A 418 -3.09 49.00 -0.17
N GLY A 419 -2.55 48.56 -1.34
CA GLY A 419 -2.84 49.18 -2.63
C GLY A 419 -4.34 49.13 -2.98
N SER A 420 -5.01 48.04 -2.68
CA SER A 420 -6.44 47.85 -2.92
C SER A 420 -7.29 48.71 -1.98
N ILE A 421 -6.95 48.79 -0.70
CA ILE A 421 -7.58 49.67 0.26
C ILE A 421 -7.45 51.15 -0.18
N ARG A 422 -6.21 51.58 -0.58
CA ARG A 422 -6.00 52.93 -1.08
C ARG A 422 -6.84 53.27 -2.30
N ARG A 423 -6.96 52.29 -3.24
CA ARG A 423 -7.82 52.49 -4.44
C ARG A 423 -9.31 52.54 -4.03
N ALA A 424 -9.80 51.65 -3.14
CA ALA A 424 -11.16 51.67 -2.65
C ALA A 424 -11.46 52.98 -1.93
N MET A 425 -10.60 53.41 -1.05
CA MET A 425 -10.74 54.67 -0.30
C MET A 425 -10.71 55.89 -1.25
N ALA A 426 -9.82 55.89 -2.23
CA ALA A 426 -9.78 56.94 -3.24
C ALA A 426 -11.07 57.01 -4.07
N GLN A 427 -11.59 55.85 -4.44
CA GLN A 427 -12.87 55.74 -5.15
C GLN A 427 -14.05 56.19 -4.26
N SER A 428 -14.08 55.73 -3.02
CA SER A 428 -15.11 56.16 -2.04
C SER A 428 -15.05 57.66 -1.78
N ARG A 429 -13.83 58.20 -1.64
CA ARG A 429 -13.61 59.64 -1.50
C ARG A 429 -14.13 60.42 -2.71
N LYS A 430 -13.83 59.96 -3.93
CA LYS A 430 -14.30 60.61 -5.17
C LYS A 430 -15.82 60.51 -5.28
N SER A 431 -16.45 59.38 -4.93
CA SER A 431 -17.90 59.24 -4.92
C SER A 431 -18.55 60.19 -3.90
N ASN A 432 -18.01 60.20 -2.69
CA ASN A 432 -18.47 61.11 -1.63
C ASN A 432 -18.27 62.60 -1.97
N GLU A 433 -17.18 62.95 -2.67
CA GLU A 433 -16.95 64.29 -3.21
C GLU A 433 -18.02 64.69 -4.22
N ILE A 434 -18.34 63.81 -5.17
CA ILE A 434 -19.39 64.05 -6.16
C ILE A 434 -20.74 64.27 -5.45
N GLN A 435 -21.07 63.39 -4.46
CA GLN A 435 -22.30 63.51 -3.69
C GLN A 435 -22.35 64.79 -2.88
N ARG A 436 -21.24 65.13 -2.20
CA ARG A 436 -21.11 66.38 -1.45
C ARG A 436 -21.29 67.60 -2.36
N ASN A 437 -20.68 67.60 -3.55
CA ASN A 437 -20.77 68.71 -4.51
C ASN A 437 -22.22 68.85 -5.07
N ALA A 438 -22.92 67.74 -5.30
CA ALA A 438 -24.32 67.74 -5.71
C ALA A 438 -25.21 68.32 -4.60
N ILE A 439 -25.03 67.88 -3.32
CA ILE A 439 -25.74 68.39 -2.14
C ILE A 439 -25.43 69.90 -1.95
N SER A 440 -24.12 70.28 -2.06
CA SER A 440 -23.67 71.65 -1.95
C SER A 440 -24.24 72.57 -3.03
N SER A 441 -24.37 72.05 -4.25
CA SER A 441 -25.03 72.80 -5.37
C SER A 441 -26.53 73.02 -5.09
N GLN A 442 -27.22 72.01 -4.53
CA GLN A 442 -28.65 72.19 -4.12
C GLN A 442 -28.78 73.18 -2.95
N PHE A 443 -27.86 73.04 -1.93
CA PHE A 443 -27.78 73.95 -0.81
C PHE A 443 -27.54 75.39 -1.25
N SER A 444 -26.58 75.63 -2.19
CA SER A 444 -26.29 76.97 -2.68
C SER A 444 -27.41 77.61 -3.41
N LYS A 445 -28.35 76.80 -4.04
CA LYS A 445 -29.61 77.42 -4.57
C LYS A 445 -30.51 77.95 -3.47
N TYR A 446 -30.66 77.24 -2.36
CA TYR A 446 -31.42 77.74 -1.19
C TYR A 446 -30.68 78.89 -0.48
N ALA A 447 -29.33 78.79 -0.37
CA ALA A 447 -28.53 79.87 0.21
C ALA A 447 -28.58 81.17 -0.63
N THR A 448 -28.71 81.12 -1.98
CA THR A 448 -28.88 82.29 -2.84
C THR A 448 -30.23 82.97 -2.64
N GLN A 449 -31.24 82.17 -2.33
CA GLN A 449 -32.59 82.74 -1.92
C GLN A 449 -32.56 83.35 -0.52
N ILE A 450 -31.66 82.98 0.36
CA ILE A 450 -31.43 83.53 1.72
C ILE A 450 -30.46 84.70 1.64
N SER A 451 -29.69 84.89 0.57
CA SER A 451 -28.60 85.95 0.47
C SER A 451 -29.15 87.40 0.33
N ALA A 452 -30.43 87.65 0.59
CA ALA A 452 -30.91 88.99 0.85
C ALA A 452 -30.69 89.44 2.31
N THR A 453 -30.13 88.62 3.22
CA THR A 453 -29.90 88.83 4.64
C THR A 453 -28.50 89.40 4.93
N PRO A 454 -28.30 90.22 5.97
CA PRO A 454 -27.05 90.91 6.24
C PRO A 454 -25.83 89.93 6.36
N GLU A 455 -24.66 90.44 6.06
CA GLU A 455 -23.34 89.74 6.12
C GLU A 455 -23.08 88.98 7.47
N GLN A 456 -23.78 89.47 8.49
CA GLN A 456 -23.75 88.92 9.90
C GLN A 456 -24.43 87.54 10.03
N GLU A 457 -25.55 87.35 9.35
CA GLU A 457 -26.28 86.07 9.37
C GLU A 457 -25.56 84.96 8.57
N ARG A 458 -24.92 85.43 7.56
CA ARG A 458 -24.07 84.50 6.73
C ARG A 458 -22.89 83.99 7.54
N MET A 459 -22.20 84.85 8.32
CA MET A 459 -21.05 84.40 9.14
C MET A 459 -21.53 83.50 10.27
N LEU A 460 -22.69 83.78 10.92
CA LEU A 460 -23.26 82.93 11.98
C LEU A 460 -23.62 81.56 11.45
N THR A 461 -24.19 81.53 10.24
CA THR A 461 -24.55 80.31 9.59
C THR A 461 -23.34 79.48 9.19
N GLN A 462 -22.24 80.13 8.74
CA GLN A 462 -21.01 79.47 8.43
C GLN A 462 -20.32 78.85 9.65
N ILE A 463 -20.21 79.67 10.78
CA ILE A 463 -19.61 79.17 12.04
C ILE A 463 -20.47 78.05 12.66
N GLY A 464 -21.82 78.29 12.64
CA GLY A 464 -22.79 77.34 13.15
C GLY A 464 -22.73 75.98 12.44
N ARG A 465 -22.54 75.94 11.10
CA ARG A 465 -22.27 74.71 10.34
C ARG A 465 -20.99 74.01 10.74
N GLN A 466 -19.93 74.82 10.89
CA GLN A 466 -18.66 74.21 11.31
C GLN A 466 -18.77 73.56 12.68
N GLN A 467 -19.49 74.21 13.59
CA GLN A 467 -19.78 73.68 14.92
C GLN A 467 -20.60 72.43 14.84
N GLU A 468 -21.70 72.43 14.04
CA GLU A 468 -22.58 71.27 13.88
C GLU A 468 -21.85 70.05 13.28
N VAL A 469 -21.02 70.30 12.22
CA VAL A 469 -20.16 69.22 11.63
C VAL A 469 -19.20 68.65 12.66
N ARG A 470 -18.50 69.54 13.42
CA ARG A 470 -17.50 69.08 14.41
C ARG A 470 -18.18 68.41 15.59
N SER A 471 -19.30 68.94 16.08
CA SER A 471 -20.13 68.34 17.14
C SER A 471 -20.68 66.99 16.70
N GLY A 472 -21.24 66.87 15.49
CA GLY A 472 -21.72 65.59 14.93
C GLY A 472 -20.63 64.54 14.86
N LEU A 473 -19.45 64.92 14.37
CA LEU A 473 -18.28 64.03 14.28
C LEU A 473 -17.78 63.60 15.69
N TYR A 474 -17.76 64.55 16.62
CA TYR A 474 -17.39 64.29 18.04
C TYR A 474 -18.31 63.25 18.65
N LEU A 475 -19.64 63.43 18.56
CA LEU A 475 -20.63 62.50 19.09
C LEU A 475 -20.55 61.14 18.41
N MET A 476 -20.35 61.11 17.10
CA MET A 476 -20.16 59.84 16.37
C MET A 476 -18.92 59.08 16.86
N LEU A 477 -17.80 59.80 17.03
CA LEU A 477 -16.58 59.16 17.52
C LEU A 477 -16.70 58.69 18.96
N LEU A 478 -17.41 59.43 19.83
CA LEU A 478 -17.74 58.97 21.18
C LEU A 478 -18.56 57.69 21.12
N GLN A 479 -19.58 57.63 20.28
CA GLN A 479 -20.36 56.41 20.09
C GLN A 479 -19.48 55.25 19.64
N LYS A 480 -18.61 55.50 18.69
CA LYS A 480 -17.70 54.46 18.18
C LYS A 480 -16.67 54.00 19.22
N ARG A 481 -16.21 54.89 20.08
CA ARG A 481 -15.35 54.55 21.22
C ARG A 481 -16.08 53.62 22.19
N GLU A 482 -17.34 53.96 22.55
CA GLU A 482 -18.14 53.12 23.45
C GLU A 482 -18.48 51.78 22.82
N GLU A 483 -18.81 51.72 21.51
CA GLU A 483 -19.01 50.47 20.78
C GLU A 483 -17.74 49.62 20.80
N ASN A 484 -16.57 50.23 20.58
CA ASN A 484 -15.29 49.53 20.64
C ASN A 484 -14.94 49.03 22.05
N SER A 485 -15.19 49.84 23.07
CA SER A 485 -15.02 49.48 24.49
C SER A 485 -15.92 48.33 24.91
N ILE A 486 -17.19 48.33 24.47
CA ILE A 486 -18.12 47.21 24.66
C ILE A 486 -17.65 45.96 23.96
N SER A 487 -17.12 46.07 22.72
CA SER A 487 -16.58 44.95 21.98
C SER A 487 -15.35 44.35 22.68
N LEU A 488 -14.49 45.18 23.24
CA LEU A 488 -13.33 44.74 24.03
C LEU A 488 -13.74 44.02 25.34
N ALA A 489 -14.72 44.56 26.05
CA ALA A 489 -15.26 44.00 27.30
C ALA A 489 -16.05 42.69 27.05
N SER A 490 -16.62 42.50 25.86
CA SER A 490 -17.46 41.38 25.47
C SER A 490 -16.71 40.29 24.72
N THR A 491 -15.41 40.14 24.93
CA THR A 491 -14.64 39.07 24.30
C THR A 491 -15.19 37.70 24.67
N ALA A 492 -15.87 37.05 23.76
CA ALA A 492 -16.39 35.68 23.92
C ALA A 492 -15.48 34.70 23.17
N ASP A 493 -15.26 33.55 23.77
CA ASP A 493 -14.49 32.51 23.16
C ASP A 493 -15.03 32.17 21.75
N LYS A 494 -14.16 32.19 20.75
CA LYS A 494 -14.45 31.87 19.35
C LYS A 494 -14.70 30.37 19.17
N GLY A 495 -13.93 29.54 19.87
CA GLY A 495 -14.07 28.09 19.88
C GLY A 495 -14.80 27.61 21.14
N LYS A 496 -15.93 26.92 20.99
CA LYS A 496 -16.68 26.30 22.11
C LYS A 496 -16.59 24.78 22.00
N VAL A 497 -16.09 24.12 23.05
CA VAL A 497 -16.11 22.65 23.12
C VAL A 497 -17.55 22.15 23.11
N VAL A 498 -17.92 21.31 22.15
CA VAL A 498 -19.22 20.65 22.03
C VAL A 498 -19.16 19.26 22.65
N GLU A 499 -18.06 18.55 22.40
CA GLU A 499 -17.82 17.23 22.95
C GLU A 499 -16.44 17.21 23.59
N MET A 500 -16.38 16.86 24.87
CA MET A 500 -15.12 16.76 25.60
C MET A 500 -14.20 15.73 25.00
N PRO A 501 -12.86 15.89 25.06
CA PRO A 501 -11.92 14.89 24.61
C PRO A 501 -12.18 13.53 25.25
N ALA A 502 -12.46 12.54 24.41
CA ALA A 502 -12.70 11.16 24.83
C ALA A 502 -11.61 10.25 24.25
N PRO A 503 -11.20 9.19 25.00
CA PRO A 503 -10.25 8.23 24.48
C PRO A 503 -10.91 7.42 23.37
N GLY A 504 -10.28 7.38 22.23
CA GLY A 504 -10.64 6.50 21.13
C GLY A 504 -9.96 5.12 21.26
N GLY A 505 -10.24 4.26 20.31
CA GLY A 505 -9.61 2.96 20.22
C GLY A 505 -8.12 3.00 19.86
N ARG A 506 -7.48 1.83 19.94
CA ARG A 506 -6.11 1.62 19.44
C ARG A 506 -6.08 1.78 17.92
N VAL A 507 -5.26 2.70 17.42
CA VAL A 507 -5.14 3.01 16.00
C VAL A 507 -4.03 2.17 15.35
N ALA A 508 -2.91 1.99 16.04
CA ALA A 508 -1.76 1.24 15.51
C ALA A 508 -0.95 0.59 16.64
N PRO A 509 -0.34 -0.56 16.38
CA PRO A 509 -0.72 -1.51 15.37
C PRO A 509 -2.06 -2.16 15.71
N GLN A 510 -2.95 -2.36 14.73
CA GLN A 510 -4.26 -3.00 14.93
C GLN A 510 -4.12 -4.52 14.81
N PRO A 511 -4.24 -5.31 15.89
CA PRO A 511 -4.15 -6.78 15.82
C PRO A 511 -5.22 -7.38 14.91
N SER A 512 -6.43 -6.80 14.91
CA SER A 512 -7.56 -7.24 14.09
C SER A 512 -7.31 -7.15 12.57
N VAL A 513 -6.36 -6.31 12.15
CA VAL A 513 -5.98 -6.17 10.74
C VAL A 513 -4.69 -6.94 10.45
N ILE A 514 -3.69 -6.84 11.33
CA ILE A 514 -2.36 -7.42 11.10
C ILE A 514 -2.40 -8.95 11.16
N ILE A 515 -3.15 -9.54 12.12
CA ILE A 515 -3.23 -10.99 12.26
C ILE A 515 -3.89 -11.66 11.03
N PRO A 516 -5.06 -11.20 10.52
CA PRO A 516 -5.62 -11.75 9.29
C PRO A 516 -4.70 -11.58 8.07
N ILE A 517 -4.05 -10.42 7.91
CA ILE A 517 -3.11 -10.21 6.81
C ILE A 517 -1.92 -11.19 6.92
N ALA A 518 -1.34 -11.35 8.10
CA ALA A 518 -0.26 -12.29 8.33
C ALA A 518 -0.69 -13.74 8.04
N LEU A 519 -1.93 -14.10 8.40
CA LEU A 519 -2.50 -15.42 8.13
C LEU A 519 -2.67 -15.64 6.61
N VAL A 520 -3.19 -14.67 5.89
CA VAL A 520 -3.35 -14.76 4.42
C VAL A 520 -1.98 -14.90 3.74
N ILE A 521 -1.00 -14.08 4.13
CA ILE A 521 0.36 -14.16 3.57
C ILE A 521 0.99 -15.52 3.90
N SER A 522 0.79 -16.05 5.11
CA SER A 522 1.35 -17.34 5.53
C SER A 522 0.80 -18.51 4.73
N LEU A 523 -0.43 -18.42 4.24
CA LEU A 523 -1.05 -19.43 3.38
C LEU A 523 -0.65 -19.26 1.91
N LEU A 524 -0.48 -18.02 1.44
CA LEU A 524 -0.11 -17.75 0.04
C LEU A 524 1.37 -18.04 -0.24
N LEU A 525 2.26 -17.75 0.70
CA LEU A 525 3.71 -17.87 0.49
C LEU A 525 4.17 -19.28 0.07
N PRO A 526 3.81 -20.37 0.80
CA PRO A 526 4.16 -21.74 0.38
C PRO A 526 3.51 -22.10 -0.96
N GLY A 527 2.29 -21.67 -1.21
CA GLY A 527 1.60 -21.87 -2.49
C GLY A 527 2.37 -21.28 -3.68
N ILE A 528 2.82 -20.04 -3.53
CA ILE A 528 3.63 -19.35 -4.54
C ILE A 528 4.96 -20.08 -4.75
N VAL A 529 5.66 -20.45 -3.68
CA VAL A 529 6.92 -21.17 -3.76
C VAL A 529 6.74 -22.51 -4.48
N LEU A 530 5.73 -23.29 -4.11
CA LEU A 530 5.43 -24.57 -4.75
C LEU A 530 5.02 -24.41 -6.22
N PHE A 531 4.26 -23.36 -6.53
CA PHE A 531 3.90 -23.00 -7.91
C PHE A 531 5.14 -22.66 -8.73
N LEU A 532 6.04 -21.82 -8.21
CA LEU A 532 7.29 -21.47 -8.88
C LEU A 532 8.18 -22.69 -9.09
N LEU A 533 8.31 -23.56 -8.07
CA LEU A 533 9.07 -24.80 -8.20
C LEU A 533 8.49 -25.72 -9.29
N LYS A 534 7.16 -25.78 -9.42
CA LYS A 534 6.48 -26.55 -10.47
C LYS A 534 6.64 -25.89 -11.84
N PHE A 535 6.55 -24.56 -11.90
CA PHE A 535 6.67 -23.78 -13.13
C PHE A 535 8.06 -23.91 -13.76
N PHE A 536 9.12 -23.90 -12.94
CA PHE A 536 10.50 -24.06 -13.43
C PHE A 536 10.90 -25.50 -13.76
N ARG A 537 10.00 -26.51 -13.59
CA ARG A 537 10.28 -27.88 -13.99
C ARG A 537 10.11 -28.05 -15.49
N TYR A 538 11.24 -28.16 -16.18
CA TYR A 538 11.30 -28.29 -17.62
C TYR A 538 11.32 -29.76 -18.12
N LYS A 539 11.42 -30.74 -17.23
CA LYS A 539 11.42 -32.18 -17.52
C LYS A 539 10.03 -32.79 -17.28
N ILE A 540 9.72 -33.87 -18.00
CA ILE A 540 8.50 -34.66 -17.80
C ILE A 540 8.58 -35.38 -16.44
N GLU A 541 7.47 -35.43 -15.73
CA GLU A 541 7.38 -36.17 -14.45
C GLU A 541 6.74 -37.56 -14.63
N GLY A 542 5.89 -37.76 -15.62
CA GLY A 542 5.17 -39.01 -15.84
C GLY A 542 4.03 -38.90 -16.85
N HIS A 543 3.04 -39.80 -16.70
CA HIS A 543 1.95 -39.98 -17.64
C HIS A 543 1.18 -38.71 -17.98
N ASP A 544 0.71 -37.99 -16.94
CA ASP A 544 -0.11 -36.77 -17.11
C ASP A 544 0.62 -35.66 -17.87
N ASP A 545 1.93 -35.51 -17.61
CA ASP A 545 2.74 -34.54 -18.35
C ASP A 545 2.82 -34.89 -19.82
N VAL A 546 3.11 -36.17 -20.12
CA VAL A 546 3.23 -36.64 -21.51
C VAL A 546 1.88 -36.57 -22.23
N ALA A 547 0.80 -37.00 -21.61
CA ALA A 547 -0.55 -36.90 -22.16
C ALA A 547 -1.00 -35.46 -22.47
N SER A 548 -0.45 -34.48 -21.74
CA SER A 548 -0.72 -33.06 -21.99
C SER A 548 0.10 -32.48 -23.17
N LEU A 549 1.23 -33.13 -23.53
CA LEU A 549 2.19 -32.61 -24.50
C LEU A 549 2.00 -33.24 -25.89
N THR A 550 1.30 -34.38 -26.01
CA THR A 550 1.10 -35.05 -27.27
C THR A 550 -0.24 -35.77 -27.35
N GLN A 551 -0.73 -35.99 -28.58
CA GLN A 551 -1.93 -36.80 -28.86
C GLN A 551 -1.58 -38.26 -29.20
N LEU A 552 -0.29 -38.63 -29.23
CA LEU A 552 0.12 -40.00 -29.50
C LEU A 552 -0.31 -40.93 -28.35
N PRO A 553 -0.66 -42.18 -28.67
CA PRO A 553 -1.04 -43.17 -27.68
C PRO A 553 0.16 -43.49 -26.77
N ILE A 554 -0.05 -43.42 -25.46
CA ILE A 554 0.91 -43.90 -24.46
C ILE A 554 0.58 -45.38 -24.20
N ILE A 555 1.49 -46.28 -24.59
CA ILE A 555 1.25 -47.72 -24.55
C ILE A 555 1.79 -48.42 -23.32
N ALA A 556 2.73 -47.80 -22.61
CA ALA A 556 3.22 -48.31 -21.35
C ALA A 556 3.92 -47.25 -20.50
N ASP A 557 3.77 -47.39 -19.19
CA ASP A 557 4.48 -46.68 -18.14
C ASP A 557 5.44 -47.66 -17.45
N VAL A 558 6.75 -47.57 -17.73
CA VAL A 558 7.75 -48.50 -17.20
C VAL A 558 8.37 -47.95 -15.91
N ALA A 559 8.21 -48.69 -14.83
CA ALA A 559 8.75 -48.33 -13.53
C ALA A 559 10.30 -48.42 -13.47
N VAL A 560 10.91 -47.74 -12.48
CA VAL A 560 12.34 -47.92 -12.20
C VAL A 560 12.54 -49.35 -11.63
N ALA A 561 13.34 -50.18 -12.34
CA ALA A 561 13.71 -51.48 -11.84
C ALA A 561 14.58 -51.36 -10.59
N SER A 562 14.33 -52.23 -9.61
CA SER A 562 15.17 -52.26 -8.39
C SER A 562 16.53 -52.93 -8.74
N GLU A 563 17.56 -52.65 -7.95
CA GLU A 563 18.88 -53.27 -8.09
C GLU A 563 18.80 -54.81 -7.93
N THR A 564 17.84 -55.32 -7.15
CA THR A 564 17.59 -56.74 -6.95
C THR A 564 16.85 -57.40 -8.11
N ALA A 565 16.20 -56.63 -8.95
CA ALA A 565 15.51 -57.14 -10.14
C ALA A 565 16.41 -57.29 -11.38
N LYS A 566 17.54 -56.56 -11.36
CA LYS A 566 18.54 -56.64 -12.43
C LYS A 566 19.32 -57.95 -12.32
N THR A 567 19.21 -58.78 -13.30
CA THR A 567 20.15 -59.89 -13.52
C THR A 567 21.43 -59.36 -14.13
N LYS A 568 22.47 -60.21 -14.28
CA LYS A 568 23.73 -59.82 -14.96
C LYS A 568 23.43 -59.14 -16.33
N ALA A 569 22.41 -59.57 -17.05
CA ALA A 569 22.02 -59.08 -18.38
C ALA A 569 20.96 -57.98 -18.39
N ASP A 570 20.81 -57.14 -17.40
CA ASP A 570 19.76 -56.08 -17.31
C ASP A 570 18.35 -56.53 -17.82
N ILE A 571 18.11 -57.88 -17.98
CA ILE A 571 16.81 -58.42 -18.34
C ILE A 571 15.99 -58.62 -17.06
N VAL A 572 14.82 -58.00 -17.04
CA VAL A 572 13.90 -58.02 -15.87
C VAL A 572 12.69 -58.93 -16.13
N VAL A 573 12.48 -59.39 -17.36
CA VAL A 573 11.39 -60.27 -17.76
C VAL A 573 11.94 -61.72 -17.85
N HIS A 574 11.39 -62.57 -17.01
CA HIS A 574 11.85 -63.98 -16.87
C HIS A 574 10.70 -64.97 -16.93
N GLU A 575 10.97 -66.22 -17.33
CA GLU A 575 9.97 -67.29 -17.29
C GLU A 575 9.62 -67.63 -15.86
N ASN A 576 8.32 -67.76 -15.56
CA ASN A 576 7.75 -68.17 -14.25
C ASN A 576 7.97 -67.20 -13.07
N LYS A 577 8.25 -65.91 -13.28
CA LYS A 577 8.23 -64.89 -12.26
C LYS A 577 7.05 -63.93 -12.49
N ASN A 578 6.05 -63.93 -11.62
CA ASN A 578 4.91 -63.01 -11.66
C ASN A 578 5.26 -61.76 -10.86
N ASN A 579 6.12 -60.91 -11.37
CA ASN A 579 6.47 -59.65 -10.76
C ASN A 579 5.84 -58.45 -11.51
N GLN A 580 5.82 -57.29 -10.88
CA GLN A 580 5.22 -56.09 -11.48
C GLN A 580 5.92 -55.64 -12.77
N MET A 581 7.22 -55.79 -12.90
CA MET A 581 7.94 -55.48 -14.14
C MET A 581 7.51 -56.38 -15.30
N GLU A 582 7.38 -57.68 -15.06
CA GLU A 582 6.85 -58.57 -16.10
C GLU A 582 5.45 -58.21 -16.56
N GLU A 583 4.58 -57.83 -15.62
CA GLU A 583 3.21 -57.42 -15.97
C GLU A 583 3.17 -56.13 -16.80
N ILE A 584 4.10 -55.20 -16.52
CA ILE A 584 4.27 -54.00 -17.34
C ILE A 584 4.64 -54.37 -18.79
N PHE A 585 5.61 -55.27 -18.97
CA PHE A 585 6.02 -55.69 -20.31
C PHE A 585 4.99 -56.61 -21.00
N ARG A 586 4.19 -57.39 -20.26
CA ARG A 586 3.03 -58.12 -20.79
C ARG A 586 1.96 -57.14 -21.30
N ALA A 587 1.64 -56.14 -20.53
CA ALA A 587 0.70 -55.09 -20.93
C ALA A 587 1.22 -54.31 -22.16
N MET A 588 2.50 -53.89 -22.13
CA MET A 588 3.16 -53.24 -23.28
C MET A 588 3.10 -54.08 -24.54
N ARG A 589 3.42 -55.40 -24.45
CA ARG A 589 3.31 -56.33 -25.55
C ARG A 589 1.91 -56.40 -26.13
N THR A 590 0.90 -56.50 -25.25
CA THR A 590 -0.50 -56.53 -25.67
C THR A 590 -0.90 -55.24 -26.39
N ASN A 591 -0.51 -54.09 -25.87
CA ASN A 591 -0.79 -52.80 -26.51
C ASN A 591 -0.08 -52.65 -27.87
N VAL A 592 1.16 -53.18 -27.99
CA VAL A 592 1.90 -53.22 -29.27
C VAL A 592 1.19 -54.11 -30.25
N GLN A 593 0.68 -55.29 -29.85
CA GLN A 593 -0.08 -56.16 -30.74
C GLN A 593 -1.34 -55.49 -31.28
N PHE A 594 -2.04 -54.68 -30.46
CA PHE A 594 -3.20 -53.89 -30.94
C PHE A 594 -2.82 -52.75 -31.90
N MET A 595 -1.58 -52.26 -31.86
CA MET A 595 -1.11 -51.23 -32.81
C MET A 595 -0.83 -51.82 -34.20
N LEU A 596 -0.41 -53.06 -34.27
CA LEU A 596 0.02 -53.69 -35.49
C LEU A 596 -1.21 -54.26 -36.25
N ARG A 597 -1.23 -54.06 -37.54
CA ARG A 597 -2.22 -54.67 -38.45
C ARG A 597 -1.74 -56.07 -38.89
N GLU A 598 -2.65 -56.85 -39.43
CA GLU A 598 -2.30 -58.13 -39.97
C GLU A 598 -1.14 -58.00 -40.99
N GLY A 599 -0.10 -58.83 -40.85
CA GLY A 599 1.12 -58.79 -41.67
C GLY A 599 2.19 -57.77 -41.21
N GLN A 600 1.95 -56.94 -40.32
CA GLN A 600 2.93 -56.02 -39.72
C GLN A 600 3.68 -56.71 -38.59
N LYS A 601 5.04 -56.69 -38.70
CA LYS A 601 5.89 -57.42 -37.75
C LYS A 601 7.10 -56.65 -37.29
N VAL A 602 7.43 -55.49 -37.92
CA VAL A 602 8.68 -54.78 -37.69
C VAL A 602 8.42 -53.57 -36.77
N ILE A 603 9.02 -53.59 -35.60
CA ILE A 603 8.83 -52.56 -34.58
C ILE A 603 10.16 -51.93 -34.24
N MET A 604 10.29 -50.64 -34.41
CA MET A 604 11.50 -49.92 -33.99
C MET A 604 11.35 -49.14 -32.72
N PHE A 605 12.43 -49.03 -31.98
CA PHE A 605 12.55 -48.19 -30.78
C PHE A 605 13.47 -47.02 -31.03
N THR A 606 13.00 -45.83 -30.75
CA THR A 606 13.79 -44.59 -30.81
C THR A 606 13.49 -43.66 -29.62
N SER A 607 14.21 -42.57 -29.53
CA SER A 607 14.04 -41.56 -28.46
C SER A 607 14.59 -40.21 -28.87
N THR A 608 14.42 -39.18 -28.06
CA THR A 608 15.02 -37.87 -28.31
C THR A 608 16.51 -37.87 -28.04
N THR A 609 16.95 -38.46 -26.91
CA THR A 609 18.33 -38.43 -26.45
C THR A 609 18.82 -39.81 -26.00
N SER A 610 20.13 -39.94 -25.83
CA SER A 610 20.70 -41.15 -25.23
C SER A 610 20.33 -41.26 -23.75
N GLY A 611 20.15 -42.49 -23.26
CA GLY A 611 19.86 -42.75 -21.82
C GLY A 611 18.36 -42.76 -21.46
N GLU A 612 17.42 -42.66 -22.41
CA GLU A 612 15.99 -42.75 -22.21
C GLU A 612 15.48 -44.18 -22.05
N GLY A 613 16.34 -45.19 -22.30
CA GLY A 613 16.07 -46.61 -22.03
C GLY A 613 15.55 -47.40 -23.23
N LYS A 614 15.86 -47.00 -24.46
CA LYS A 614 15.50 -47.70 -25.69
C LYS A 614 15.88 -49.16 -25.66
N THR A 615 17.18 -49.43 -25.59
CA THR A 615 17.75 -50.77 -25.63
C THR A 615 17.20 -51.69 -24.56
N PHE A 616 17.08 -51.16 -23.31
CA PHE A 616 16.49 -51.87 -22.18
C PHE A 616 15.04 -52.29 -22.46
N ASN A 617 14.20 -51.36 -22.92
CA ASN A 617 12.79 -51.64 -23.16
C ASN A 617 12.62 -52.52 -24.43
N CYS A 618 13.39 -52.30 -25.44
CA CYS A 618 13.38 -53.11 -26.68
C CYS A 618 13.72 -54.56 -26.36
N ALA A 619 14.78 -54.80 -25.59
CA ALA A 619 15.23 -56.15 -25.23
C ALA A 619 14.21 -56.86 -24.33
N ASN A 620 13.70 -56.20 -23.29
CA ASN A 620 12.71 -56.81 -22.39
C ASN A 620 11.36 -57.07 -23.06
N LEU A 621 10.96 -56.20 -24.03
CA LEU A 621 9.79 -56.47 -24.84
C LEU A 621 10.01 -57.68 -25.79
N ALA A 622 11.19 -57.79 -26.39
CA ALA A 622 11.55 -58.95 -27.23
C ALA A 622 11.47 -60.27 -26.43
N VAL A 623 12.01 -60.28 -25.20
CA VAL A 623 11.89 -61.44 -24.29
C VAL A 623 10.41 -61.70 -23.97
N SER A 624 9.60 -60.66 -23.76
CA SER A 624 8.18 -60.83 -23.49
C SER A 624 7.40 -61.45 -24.65
N PHE A 625 7.76 -61.15 -25.91
CA PHE A 625 7.20 -61.79 -27.09
C PHE A 625 7.68 -63.24 -27.26
N ALA A 626 8.96 -63.51 -26.98
CA ALA A 626 9.53 -64.85 -27.07
C ALA A 626 8.88 -65.78 -26.01
N LEU A 627 8.59 -65.30 -24.81
CA LEU A 627 7.87 -66.02 -23.78
C LEU A 627 6.41 -66.39 -24.14
N LEU A 628 5.82 -65.65 -25.12
CA LEU A 628 4.52 -66.00 -25.70
C LEU A 628 4.64 -67.14 -26.74
N GLY A 629 5.81 -67.70 -26.95
CA GLY A 629 6.10 -68.76 -27.95
C GLY A 629 6.25 -68.20 -29.37
N LYS A 630 6.43 -66.88 -29.58
CA LYS A 630 6.67 -66.28 -30.91
C LYS A 630 8.14 -66.27 -31.24
N LYS A 631 8.46 -66.56 -32.51
CA LYS A 631 9.84 -66.43 -33.00
C LYS A 631 10.16 -64.90 -33.17
N VAL A 632 11.14 -64.47 -32.41
CA VAL A 632 11.49 -63.01 -32.32
C VAL A 632 12.98 -62.84 -32.70
N VAL A 633 13.27 -61.82 -33.49
CA VAL A 633 14.63 -61.36 -33.66
C VAL A 633 14.77 -59.93 -33.19
N LEU A 634 15.78 -59.69 -32.36
CA LEU A 634 16.13 -58.35 -31.88
C LEU A 634 17.38 -57.85 -32.67
N VAL A 635 17.18 -56.76 -33.39
CA VAL A 635 18.17 -56.16 -34.28
C VAL A 635 18.78 -54.90 -33.65
N GLY A 636 20.10 -54.92 -33.48
CA GLY A 636 20.85 -53.75 -33.01
C GLY A 636 21.23 -52.84 -34.15
N LEU A 637 20.43 -51.86 -34.45
CA LEU A 637 20.65 -50.89 -35.54
C LEU A 637 21.16 -49.53 -35.04
N ASP A 638 21.47 -49.39 -33.73
CA ASP A 638 22.35 -48.33 -33.23
C ASP A 638 23.81 -48.71 -33.49
N ILE A 639 24.22 -48.65 -34.77
CA ILE A 639 25.59 -49.01 -35.21
C ILE A 639 26.64 -47.94 -34.86
N ARG A 640 26.22 -46.80 -34.21
CA ARG A 640 27.12 -45.76 -33.73
C ARG A 640 27.60 -46.02 -32.31
N LYS A 641 26.66 -46.42 -31.43
CA LYS A 641 26.91 -46.74 -30.01
C LYS A 641 26.19 -48.02 -29.62
N PRO A 642 26.64 -49.16 -30.17
CA PRO A 642 25.99 -50.45 -29.92
C PRO A 642 26.03 -50.80 -28.43
N ARG A 643 24.88 -51.05 -27.82
CA ARG A 643 24.73 -51.44 -26.43
C ARG A 643 24.05 -52.79 -26.23
N LEU A 644 23.54 -53.36 -27.32
CA LEU A 644 22.78 -54.59 -27.25
C LEU A 644 23.63 -55.78 -26.82
N ALA A 645 24.87 -55.89 -27.31
CA ALA A 645 25.81 -56.92 -26.90
C ALA A 645 26.15 -56.88 -25.40
N GLU A 646 26.38 -55.66 -24.86
CA GLU A 646 26.61 -55.45 -23.43
C GLU A 646 25.40 -55.90 -22.58
N LEU A 647 24.18 -55.62 -23.04
CA LEU A 647 22.95 -55.94 -22.32
C LEU A 647 22.70 -57.45 -22.22
N PHE A 648 23.09 -58.22 -23.25
CA PHE A 648 22.97 -59.69 -23.26
C PHE A 648 24.28 -60.39 -22.85
N GLU A 649 25.33 -59.66 -22.37
CA GLU A 649 26.66 -60.16 -21.99
C GLU A 649 27.34 -61.00 -23.06
N ILE A 650 27.17 -60.58 -24.32
CA ILE A 650 27.79 -61.24 -25.48
C ILE A 650 29.07 -60.49 -25.86
N ASP A 651 30.22 -61.19 -25.85
CA ASP A 651 31.52 -60.64 -26.21
C ASP A 651 31.86 -60.92 -27.68
N ASP A 652 30.86 -60.68 -28.52
CA ASP A 652 31.01 -60.84 -29.99
C ASP A 652 30.80 -59.49 -30.68
N HIS A 653 31.90 -58.96 -31.21
CA HIS A 653 31.92 -57.71 -31.98
C HIS A 653 32.15 -57.96 -33.51
N LYS A 654 32.23 -59.20 -33.96
CA LYS A 654 32.51 -59.53 -35.39
C LYS A 654 31.24 -59.78 -36.18
N HIS A 655 30.28 -60.47 -35.54
CA HIS A 655 29.00 -60.78 -36.19
C HIS A 655 27.98 -59.68 -35.94
N GLY A 656 27.15 -59.38 -36.94
CA GLY A 656 26.12 -58.37 -36.82
C GLY A 656 25.61 -57.83 -38.16
N ILE A 657 24.78 -56.83 -38.10
CA ILE A 657 24.11 -56.26 -39.26
C ILE A 657 25.07 -55.40 -40.14
N THR A 658 26.09 -54.76 -39.55
CA THR A 658 27.04 -53.92 -40.33
C THR A 658 27.69 -54.65 -41.51
N PRO A 659 28.22 -55.90 -41.39
CA PRO A 659 28.74 -56.66 -42.52
C PRO A 659 27.70 -56.95 -43.60
N LEU A 660 26.42 -57.15 -43.19
CA LEU A 660 25.30 -57.38 -44.11
C LEU A 660 24.96 -56.09 -44.89
N LEU A 661 24.95 -54.96 -44.23
CA LEU A 661 24.70 -53.67 -44.89
C LEU A 661 25.81 -53.25 -45.84
N ALA A 662 27.01 -53.76 -45.64
CA ALA A 662 28.15 -53.52 -46.59
C ALA A 662 28.02 -54.27 -47.92
N GLN A 663 27.25 -55.36 -47.99
CA GLN A 663 26.96 -56.15 -49.18
C GLN A 663 25.88 -55.45 -50.02
N GLU A 664 25.88 -55.61 -51.30
CA GLU A 664 24.83 -55.06 -52.18
C GLU A 664 23.55 -55.93 -52.15
N HIS A 665 23.71 -57.27 -52.11
CA HIS A 665 22.61 -58.22 -52.10
C HIS A 665 22.87 -59.33 -51.06
N PRO A 666 22.58 -59.08 -49.74
CA PRO A 666 22.73 -60.12 -48.73
C PRO A 666 21.76 -61.28 -49.00
N SER A 667 22.27 -62.51 -48.99
CA SER A 667 21.45 -63.74 -49.13
C SER A 667 20.86 -64.16 -47.78
N GLU A 668 19.87 -65.06 -47.76
CA GLU A 668 19.33 -65.66 -46.57
C GLU A 668 20.38 -66.37 -45.73
N ASP A 669 21.33 -67.01 -46.32
CA ASP A 669 22.42 -67.70 -45.66
C ASP A 669 23.38 -66.70 -44.97
N ASP A 670 23.65 -65.60 -45.67
CA ASP A 670 24.50 -64.54 -45.10
C ASP A 670 23.80 -63.95 -43.81
N VAL A 671 22.51 -63.71 -43.90
CA VAL A 671 21.77 -63.19 -42.74
C VAL A 671 21.75 -64.18 -41.59
N ARG A 672 21.51 -65.50 -41.92
CA ARG A 672 21.47 -66.52 -40.93
C ARG A 672 22.84 -66.73 -40.21
N SER A 673 23.95 -66.55 -40.96
CA SER A 673 25.30 -66.67 -40.41
C SER A 673 25.63 -65.53 -39.34
N GLN A 674 24.92 -64.43 -39.42
CA GLN A 674 25.13 -63.27 -38.51
C GLN A 674 24.20 -63.29 -37.30
N ILE A 675 23.23 -64.21 -37.26
CA ILE A 675 22.27 -64.32 -36.17
C ILE A 675 22.84 -65.18 -35.05
N ILE A 676 22.68 -64.69 -33.79
CA ILE A 676 23.18 -65.36 -32.61
C ILE A 676 21.98 -65.63 -31.66
N PRO A 677 21.90 -66.84 -31.05
CA PRO A 677 20.86 -67.08 -30.04
C PRO A 677 21.07 -66.18 -28.82
N SER A 678 19.97 -65.68 -28.24
CA SER A 678 20.01 -64.73 -27.14
C SER A 678 20.54 -65.26 -25.80
N GLY A 679 20.54 -66.60 -25.66
CA GLY A 679 20.88 -67.27 -24.38
C GLY A 679 19.83 -67.07 -23.25
N VAL A 680 18.79 -66.24 -23.48
CA VAL A 680 17.72 -65.97 -22.51
C VAL A 680 16.46 -66.82 -22.76
N ASN A 681 16.08 -66.98 -24.03
CA ASN A 681 14.93 -67.79 -24.44
C ASN A 681 15.17 -68.39 -25.82
N GLY A 682 14.79 -69.68 -26.07
CA GLY A 682 14.98 -70.38 -27.31
C GLY A 682 14.22 -69.80 -28.52
N ASN A 683 13.24 -68.92 -28.32
CA ASN A 683 12.49 -68.23 -29.39
C ASN A 683 13.02 -66.84 -29.70
N LEU A 684 14.09 -66.38 -29.00
CA LEU A 684 14.68 -65.03 -29.17
C LEU A 684 16.09 -65.14 -29.75
N ASP A 685 16.28 -64.63 -30.94
CA ASP A 685 17.54 -64.51 -31.63
C ASP A 685 17.99 -63.05 -31.70
N LEU A 686 19.29 -62.81 -31.76
CA LEU A 686 19.90 -61.53 -31.86
C LEU A 686 20.64 -61.31 -33.14
N LEU A 687 20.42 -60.20 -33.80
CA LEU A 687 21.27 -59.69 -34.86
C LEU A 687 21.96 -58.40 -34.30
N LEU A 688 23.18 -58.56 -33.78
CA LEU A 688 23.92 -57.47 -33.18
C LEU A 688 24.29 -56.38 -34.19
N ALA A 689 24.79 -55.25 -33.75
CA ALA A 689 25.28 -54.20 -34.65
C ALA A 689 26.53 -54.63 -35.48
N GLY A 690 27.39 -55.40 -34.84
CA GLY A 690 28.70 -55.74 -35.45
C GLY A 690 29.73 -54.61 -35.30
N PRO A 691 30.78 -54.62 -36.07
CA PRO A 691 31.84 -53.61 -36.07
C PRO A 691 31.30 -52.23 -36.41
N VAL A 692 31.72 -51.20 -35.63
CA VAL A 692 31.30 -49.81 -35.84
C VAL A 692 31.85 -49.27 -37.15
N PRO A 693 31.03 -48.94 -38.16
CA PRO A 693 31.51 -48.47 -39.44
C PRO A 693 31.91 -46.97 -39.37
N PRO A 694 32.80 -46.56 -40.32
CA PRO A 694 33.19 -45.14 -40.45
C PRO A 694 32.05 -44.23 -40.98
N ASN A 695 31.10 -44.84 -41.76
CA ASN A 695 29.98 -44.11 -42.38
C ASN A 695 28.60 -44.78 -42.12
N PRO A 696 28.10 -44.65 -40.86
CA PRO A 696 26.89 -45.34 -40.44
C PRO A 696 25.61 -44.90 -41.21
N SER A 697 25.43 -43.62 -41.48
CA SER A 697 24.25 -43.12 -42.20
C SER A 697 24.14 -43.63 -43.64
N GLU A 698 25.26 -43.70 -44.32
CA GLU A 698 25.30 -44.21 -45.72
C GLU A 698 24.95 -45.70 -45.76
N LEU A 699 25.45 -46.50 -44.82
CA LEU A 699 25.16 -47.91 -44.74
C LEU A 699 23.68 -48.21 -44.51
N ILE A 700 23.06 -47.48 -43.58
CA ILE A 700 21.62 -47.59 -43.24
C ILE A 700 20.76 -47.16 -44.46
N SER A 701 21.25 -46.27 -45.31
CA SER A 701 20.51 -45.77 -46.45
C SER A 701 20.46 -46.74 -47.64
N ARG A 702 21.31 -47.80 -47.62
CA ARG A 702 21.43 -48.78 -48.73
C ARG A 702 20.18 -49.66 -48.84
N PRO A 703 19.87 -50.17 -50.03
CA PRO A 703 18.84 -51.19 -50.28
C PRO A 703 19.05 -52.50 -49.54
N SER A 704 20.31 -52.81 -49.14
CA SER A 704 20.66 -53.98 -48.36
C SER A 704 19.94 -54.04 -47.04
N LEU A 705 19.63 -52.88 -46.36
CA LEU A 705 18.81 -52.85 -45.16
C LEU A 705 17.41 -53.43 -45.43
N GLU A 706 16.77 -53.05 -46.51
CA GLU A 706 15.45 -53.53 -46.92
C GLU A 706 15.46 -55.03 -47.17
N ALA A 707 16.51 -55.51 -47.87
CA ALA A 707 16.70 -56.95 -48.16
C ALA A 707 16.84 -57.74 -46.86
N VAL A 708 17.71 -57.33 -45.95
CA VAL A 708 17.89 -57.96 -44.59
C VAL A 708 16.59 -57.99 -43.80
N ILE A 709 15.90 -56.88 -43.70
CA ILE A 709 14.65 -56.81 -42.89
C ILE A 709 13.56 -57.66 -43.52
N ASN A 710 13.43 -57.73 -44.84
CA ASN A 710 12.48 -58.63 -45.53
C ASN A 710 12.77 -60.08 -45.23
N ILE A 711 14.06 -60.53 -45.32
CA ILE A 711 14.47 -61.89 -44.97
C ILE A 711 14.11 -62.21 -43.50
N LEU A 712 14.34 -61.26 -42.57
CA LEU A 712 13.95 -61.43 -41.17
C LEU A 712 12.43 -61.50 -40.99
N LYS A 713 11.66 -60.68 -41.72
CA LYS A 713 10.20 -60.64 -41.70
C LYS A 713 9.55 -61.96 -42.14
N ASP A 714 10.22 -62.64 -43.08
CA ASP A 714 9.75 -63.97 -43.59
C ASP A 714 10.02 -65.13 -42.61
N ASN A 715 11.12 -65.02 -41.86
CA ASN A 715 11.57 -66.03 -40.92
C ASN A 715 11.11 -65.91 -39.48
N TYR A 716 10.69 -64.70 -39.06
CA TYR A 716 10.28 -64.38 -37.67
C TYR A 716 8.85 -63.87 -37.61
N ASP A 717 8.21 -64.10 -36.45
CA ASP A 717 6.90 -63.52 -36.15
C ASP A 717 7.00 -62.03 -35.84
N TYR A 718 8.06 -61.60 -35.13
CA TYR A 718 8.35 -60.21 -34.83
C TYR A 718 9.82 -59.87 -35.02
N VAL A 719 10.08 -58.67 -35.55
CA VAL A 719 11.39 -58.06 -35.69
C VAL A 719 11.42 -56.77 -34.89
N LEU A 720 12.16 -56.76 -33.78
CA LEU A 720 12.33 -55.60 -32.97
C LEU A 720 13.67 -54.96 -33.31
N ILE A 721 13.67 -53.64 -33.52
CA ILE A 721 14.84 -52.86 -33.91
C ILE A 721 15.19 -51.83 -32.87
N ASP A 722 16.40 -51.96 -32.26
CA ASP A 722 16.95 -50.93 -31.39
C ASP A 722 17.75 -49.92 -32.22
N THR A 723 17.32 -48.66 -32.26
CA THR A 723 17.92 -47.62 -33.11
C THR A 723 18.63 -46.54 -32.31
N ALA A 724 19.41 -45.69 -32.94
CA ALA A 724 19.95 -44.47 -32.34
C ALA A 724 18.84 -43.44 -32.03
N PRO A 725 19.06 -42.50 -31.09
CA PRO A 725 18.10 -41.44 -30.81
C PRO A 725 17.85 -40.55 -32.02
N VAL A 726 16.57 -40.45 -32.47
CA VAL A 726 16.19 -39.63 -33.65
C VAL A 726 16.44 -38.12 -33.43
N GLY A 727 16.49 -37.68 -32.17
CA GLY A 727 16.81 -36.28 -31.87
C GLY A 727 18.28 -35.91 -31.98
N LEU A 728 19.16 -36.94 -32.12
CA LEU A 728 20.61 -36.73 -32.25
C LEU A 728 21.12 -37.04 -33.64
N VAL A 729 20.53 -38.03 -34.35
CA VAL A 729 20.98 -38.49 -35.63
C VAL A 729 19.80 -38.79 -36.56
N THR A 730 20.02 -38.63 -37.85
CA THR A 730 18.98 -38.84 -38.88
C THR A 730 18.87 -40.31 -39.33
N ASP A 731 19.76 -41.16 -38.88
CA ASP A 731 19.82 -42.59 -39.24
C ASP A 731 18.49 -43.30 -38.97
N THR A 732 17.87 -43.00 -37.84
CA THR A 732 16.58 -43.58 -37.41
C THR A 732 15.45 -43.24 -38.39
N LEU A 733 15.46 -42.06 -39.01
CA LEU A 733 14.47 -41.70 -40.05
C LEU A 733 14.61 -42.61 -41.29
N GLN A 734 15.82 -43.01 -41.63
CA GLN A 734 16.07 -43.94 -42.72
C GLN A 734 15.59 -45.37 -42.39
N VAL A 735 15.71 -45.78 -41.13
CA VAL A 735 15.16 -47.05 -40.63
C VAL A 735 13.63 -47.05 -40.69
N GLY A 736 12.99 -45.90 -40.51
CA GLY A 736 11.53 -45.74 -40.59
C GLY A 736 10.91 -46.31 -41.87
N ARG A 737 11.63 -46.37 -42.99
CA ARG A 737 11.14 -46.90 -44.29
C ARG A 737 10.90 -48.41 -44.28
N VAL A 738 11.58 -49.14 -43.39
CA VAL A 738 11.50 -50.63 -43.33
C VAL A 738 10.72 -51.11 -42.10
N THR A 739 10.15 -50.21 -41.31
CA THR A 739 9.44 -50.50 -40.07
C THR A 739 7.94 -50.32 -40.20
N ASP A 740 7.15 -51.09 -39.45
CA ASP A 740 5.69 -51.06 -39.47
C ASP A 740 5.13 -50.16 -38.32
N ALA A 741 5.88 -50.09 -37.20
CA ALA A 741 5.50 -49.28 -36.05
C ALA A 741 6.72 -48.74 -35.34
N THR A 742 6.55 -47.59 -34.68
CA THR A 742 7.59 -46.90 -33.93
C THR A 742 7.21 -46.73 -32.49
N ILE A 743 8.02 -47.20 -31.57
CA ILE A 743 7.93 -46.96 -30.14
C ILE A 743 8.89 -45.83 -29.76
N TYR A 744 8.33 -44.70 -29.39
CA TYR A 744 9.12 -43.54 -28.97
C TYR A 744 9.30 -43.51 -27.45
N MET A 745 10.54 -43.61 -27.02
CA MET A 745 10.91 -43.66 -25.63
C MET A 745 11.09 -42.26 -25.08
N CYS A 746 10.50 -41.98 -23.94
CA CYS A 746 10.80 -40.83 -23.08
C CYS A 746 11.02 -41.32 -21.65
N ARG A 747 11.76 -40.56 -20.84
CA ARG A 747 12.11 -40.97 -19.49
C ARG A 747 11.69 -39.89 -18.47
N ALA A 748 10.96 -40.31 -17.44
CA ALA A 748 10.56 -39.45 -16.35
C ALA A 748 11.77 -38.84 -15.61
N ASP A 749 11.65 -37.59 -15.20
CA ASP A 749 12.69 -36.75 -14.56
C ASP A 749 14.00 -36.59 -15.41
N TYR A 750 13.96 -36.98 -16.71
CA TYR A 750 15.11 -36.94 -17.61
C TYR A 750 14.78 -36.17 -18.89
N THR A 751 13.76 -36.58 -19.64
CA THR A 751 13.41 -36.01 -20.94
C THR A 751 12.83 -34.61 -20.78
N PRO A 752 13.35 -33.56 -21.45
CA PRO A 752 12.78 -32.23 -21.44
C PRO A 752 11.39 -32.20 -22.10
N LYS A 753 10.48 -31.37 -21.56
CA LYS A 753 9.14 -31.17 -22.16
C LYS A 753 9.21 -30.64 -23.60
N SER A 754 10.19 -29.78 -23.88
CA SER A 754 10.45 -29.25 -25.22
C SER A 754 10.79 -30.33 -26.26
N SER A 755 11.21 -31.53 -25.84
CA SER A 755 11.46 -32.64 -26.77
C SER A 755 10.19 -33.10 -27.49
N PHE A 756 9.02 -32.82 -26.93
CA PHE A 756 7.74 -33.18 -27.54
C PHE A 756 7.37 -32.36 -28.76
N ASP A 757 8.00 -31.19 -28.96
CA ASP A 757 7.89 -30.44 -30.21
C ASP A 757 8.43 -31.28 -31.39
N LEU A 758 9.57 -31.96 -31.21
CA LEU A 758 10.14 -32.89 -32.20
C LEU A 758 9.25 -34.11 -32.37
N VAL A 759 8.77 -34.72 -31.28
CA VAL A 759 7.89 -35.90 -31.32
C VAL A 759 6.63 -35.62 -32.13
N ASN A 760 5.98 -34.50 -31.85
CA ASN A 760 4.76 -34.07 -32.55
C ASN A 760 5.02 -33.71 -34.00
N SER A 761 6.16 -33.08 -34.33
CA SER A 761 6.58 -32.82 -35.71
C SER A 761 6.78 -34.14 -36.51
N LEU A 762 7.51 -35.11 -35.94
CA LEU A 762 7.75 -36.40 -36.57
C LEU A 762 6.44 -37.16 -36.86
N SER A 763 5.48 -37.08 -35.94
CA SER A 763 4.16 -37.68 -36.08
C SER A 763 3.31 -36.98 -37.15
N ASN A 764 3.21 -35.64 -37.07
CA ASN A 764 2.40 -34.85 -38.01
C ASN A 764 2.91 -34.93 -39.44
N GLU A 765 4.22 -34.94 -39.60
CA GLU A 765 4.88 -35.07 -40.91
C GLU A 765 4.94 -36.52 -41.40
N LYS A 766 4.42 -37.48 -40.63
CA LYS A 766 4.43 -38.93 -40.91
C LYS A 766 5.83 -39.48 -41.31
N LYS A 767 6.88 -38.91 -40.68
CA LYS A 767 8.27 -39.32 -40.88
C LYS A 767 8.58 -40.66 -40.28
N LEU A 768 7.84 -41.08 -39.27
CA LEU A 768 7.95 -42.37 -38.62
C LEU A 768 6.59 -43.06 -38.61
N PRO A 769 6.54 -44.37 -38.97
CA PRO A 769 5.26 -45.08 -39.07
C PRO A 769 4.68 -45.40 -37.71
N ASN A 770 3.34 -45.32 -37.59
CA ASN A 770 2.52 -45.75 -36.45
C ASN A 770 3.20 -45.54 -35.09
N MET A 771 3.36 -44.25 -34.72
CA MET A 771 4.10 -43.86 -33.50
C MET A 771 3.27 -44.09 -32.25
N ALA A 772 3.88 -44.63 -31.22
CA ALA A 772 3.36 -44.69 -29.85
C ALA A 772 4.46 -44.34 -28.82
N ILE A 773 4.05 -43.93 -27.65
CA ILE A 773 4.97 -43.49 -26.60
C ILE A 773 5.06 -44.53 -25.50
N VAL A 774 6.27 -44.74 -24.99
CA VAL A 774 6.57 -45.47 -23.76
C VAL A 774 7.30 -44.54 -22.80
N ILE A 775 6.79 -44.42 -21.58
CA ILE A 775 7.40 -43.62 -20.53
C ILE A 775 8.23 -44.53 -19.65
N ASN A 776 9.54 -44.33 -19.65
CA ASN A 776 10.47 -45.14 -18.85
C ASN A 776 10.86 -44.41 -17.56
N GLY A 777 11.25 -45.16 -16.53
CA GLY A 777 11.87 -44.63 -15.31
C GLY A 777 10.90 -43.93 -14.38
N ILE A 778 9.64 -44.38 -14.31
CA ILE A 778 8.64 -43.89 -13.38
C ILE A 778 8.97 -44.36 -11.96
N ASP A 779 9.21 -43.41 -11.08
CA ASP A 779 9.49 -43.67 -9.65
C ASP A 779 8.18 -43.86 -8.88
N MET A 780 7.86 -45.10 -8.55
CA MET A 780 6.65 -45.51 -7.84
C MET A 780 6.66 -45.12 -6.37
N SER A 781 7.82 -44.76 -5.78
CA SER A 781 7.93 -44.27 -4.39
C SER A 781 7.33 -42.87 -4.20
N LYS A 782 7.23 -42.12 -5.28
CA LYS A 782 6.60 -40.79 -5.22
C LYS A 782 5.09 -40.96 -5.04
N LYS A 783 4.55 -40.49 -3.90
CA LYS A 783 3.13 -40.60 -3.47
C LYS A 783 2.09 -40.24 -4.56
N LYS A 784 2.51 -39.62 -5.64
CA LYS A 784 1.70 -39.23 -6.79
C LYS A 784 1.25 -40.42 -7.66
N TYR A 785 2.01 -41.50 -7.64
CA TYR A 785 1.85 -42.64 -8.59
C TYR A 785 1.11 -43.84 -8.00
N GLY A 786 0.92 -43.93 -6.68
CA GLY A 786 0.18 -45.04 -6.01
C GLY A 786 -1.29 -45.14 -6.40
N TYR A 787 -1.83 -44.27 -7.21
CA TYR A 787 -3.25 -44.20 -7.63
C TYR A 787 -3.46 -44.65 -9.11
N TYR A 788 -2.41 -44.89 -9.88
CA TYR A 788 -2.54 -45.05 -11.35
C TYR A 788 -2.53 -46.46 -11.88
N TYR A 789 -2.13 -47.47 -11.10
CA TYR A 789 -2.16 -48.88 -11.54
C TYR A 789 -3.52 -49.55 -11.31
N GLY A 790 -4.59 -48.90 -11.75
CA GLY A 790 -5.93 -49.48 -11.83
C GLY A 790 -6.42 -49.32 -13.25
N TYR A 791 -6.36 -50.42 -13.97
CA TYR A 791 -6.93 -50.61 -15.30
C TYR A 791 -8.10 -49.69 -15.64
N GLY A 792 -7.96 -48.88 -16.66
CA GLY A 792 -9.03 -48.40 -17.53
C GLY A 792 -10.21 -47.67 -16.85
N LYS A 793 -10.76 -46.73 -17.50
CA LYS A 793 -11.98 -45.90 -17.29
C LYS A 793 -13.14 -46.46 -16.36
N TYR A 794 -13.00 -47.63 -15.78
CA TYR A 794 -13.96 -48.27 -14.83
C TYR A 794 -13.66 -48.04 -13.35
N GLY A 795 -12.53 -47.43 -13.00
CA GLY A 795 -12.14 -47.17 -11.60
C GLY A 795 -12.84 -45.98 -10.94
N LYS A 796 -13.78 -45.30 -11.58
CA LYS A 796 -14.49 -44.13 -11.00
C LYS A 796 -15.52 -44.48 -9.93
N TYR A 797 -15.87 -45.73 -9.72
CA TYR A 797 -16.91 -46.15 -8.77
C TYR A 797 -16.44 -46.72 -7.42
N SER A 798 -15.14 -46.90 -7.22
CA SER A 798 -14.64 -47.43 -5.93
C SER A 798 -14.26 -46.32 -4.90
N ARG A 799 -14.56 -45.06 -5.20
CA ARG A 799 -14.20 -43.91 -4.33
C ARG A 799 -15.20 -43.60 -3.21
N TYR A 800 -16.31 -44.35 -3.12
CA TYR A 800 -17.39 -44.08 -2.15
C TYR A 800 -17.40 -44.95 -0.91
N THR A 801 -16.45 -45.87 -0.72
CA THR A 801 -16.47 -46.81 0.43
C THR A 801 -15.39 -46.60 1.50
N SER A 802 -14.63 -45.47 1.45
CA SER A 802 -13.61 -45.17 2.47
C SER A 802 -13.98 -44.01 3.42
N TYR A 803 -15.28 -43.67 3.55
CA TYR A 803 -15.78 -42.76 4.57
C TYR A 803 -16.55 -43.53 5.64
N GLY A 804 -15.86 -44.38 6.43
CA GLY A 804 -16.47 -45.18 7.47
C GLY A 804 -15.49 -45.49 8.59
N LYS A 805 -14.86 -44.50 9.20
CA LYS A 805 -14.09 -44.70 10.43
C LYS A 805 -14.10 -43.46 11.33
N TYR A 806 -15.32 -43.06 11.70
CA TYR A 806 -15.56 -42.24 12.90
C TYR A 806 -16.96 -42.60 13.42
N GLY A 807 -17.02 -43.20 14.60
CA GLY A 807 -18.29 -43.43 15.31
C GLY A 807 -18.29 -44.70 16.12
N ASN A 808 -17.53 -44.75 17.19
CA ASN A 808 -17.71 -45.73 18.25
C ASN A 808 -18.26 -44.96 19.45
N TYR A 809 -19.62 -44.96 19.59
CA TYR A 809 -20.29 -44.74 20.86
C TYR A 809 -21.67 -45.42 20.81
N GLY A 810 -21.78 -46.47 21.61
CA GLY A 810 -22.92 -46.75 22.45
C GLY A 810 -24.09 -47.51 21.87
N SER A 811 -24.20 -48.63 22.37
CA SER A 811 -25.32 -49.37 23.00
C SER A 811 -25.83 -50.60 22.26
N SER A 812 -25.55 -51.66 22.97
CA SER A 812 -26.18 -52.96 23.00
C SER A 812 -27.69 -52.92 22.78
N TYR A 813 -28.20 -53.72 21.79
CA TYR A 813 -29.28 -54.68 21.98
C TYR A 813 -29.43 -55.56 20.71
N GLY A 814 -29.33 -56.80 20.90
CA GLY A 814 -29.74 -58.01 20.40
C GLY A 814 -30.32 -58.21 18.98
N GLY A 815 -29.88 -59.31 18.33
CA GLY A 815 -30.55 -59.87 17.18
C GLY A 815 -29.62 -60.56 16.20
N SER A 816 -29.33 -61.87 16.52
CA SER A 816 -28.72 -62.82 15.61
C SER A 816 -29.53 -62.95 14.33
N TYR A 817 -28.97 -62.80 13.15
CA TYR A 817 -29.28 -63.54 11.93
C TYR A 817 -28.16 -63.39 10.88
N GLY A 818 -27.59 -64.49 10.48
CA GLY A 818 -27.21 -64.89 9.15
C GLY A 818 -25.95 -64.24 8.58
N THR A 819 -24.81 -64.85 8.78
CA THR A 819 -23.59 -64.80 8.01
C THR A 819 -23.85 -64.95 6.52
N TYR A 820 -23.70 -63.89 5.71
CA TYR A 820 -23.38 -64.02 4.28
C TYR A 820 -22.04 -63.27 4.01
N GLY A 821 -21.18 -64.06 3.33
CA GLY A 821 -19.77 -63.90 3.18
C GLY A 821 -19.27 -62.53 2.73
N SER A 822 -18.17 -62.19 3.37
CA SER A 822 -17.25 -61.15 3.01
C SER A 822 -16.76 -61.27 1.56
N TYR A 823 -17.35 -60.54 0.64
CA TYR A 823 -16.79 -60.30 -0.70
C TYR A 823 -15.81 -59.11 -0.68
N GLY A 824 -14.89 -59.09 0.25
CA GLY A 824 -13.94 -57.98 0.43
C GLY A 824 -12.47 -58.32 0.15
N ASN A 825 -12.15 -59.50 -0.42
CA ASN A 825 -10.75 -59.92 -0.52
C ASN A 825 -10.32 -60.51 -1.88
N TYR A 826 -11.06 -60.22 -2.96
CA TYR A 826 -10.71 -60.78 -4.29
C TYR A 826 -9.82 -59.83 -5.15
N SER A 827 -9.47 -58.63 -4.70
CA SER A 827 -8.64 -57.72 -5.55
C SER A 827 -7.12 -57.78 -5.28
N ASN A 828 -6.68 -58.55 -4.27
CA ASN A 828 -5.24 -58.54 -3.91
C ASN A 828 -4.54 -59.93 -3.89
N SER A 829 -5.16 -61.01 -4.32
CA SER A 829 -4.55 -62.31 -4.19
C SER A 829 -4.04 -62.92 -5.54
N HIS A 830 -4.28 -62.24 -6.66
CA HIS A 830 -3.88 -62.80 -7.98
C HIS A 830 -2.90 -61.93 -8.81
N TYR A 831 -2.60 -60.71 -8.41
CA TYR A 831 -1.71 -59.82 -9.11
C TYR A 831 -0.75 -59.10 -8.15
N GLY A 832 0.41 -59.71 -7.92
CA GLY A 832 1.51 -59.12 -7.15
C GLY A 832 1.71 -59.76 -5.78
N ASN A 833 2.81 -60.47 -5.59
CA ASN A 833 3.31 -60.94 -4.31
C ASN A 833 3.50 -59.72 -3.37
N LYS A 834 3.01 -59.79 -2.11
CA LYS A 834 3.29 -58.75 -1.10
C LYS A 834 4.79 -58.47 -0.82
N ASN A 835 5.67 -59.30 -1.36
CA ASN A 835 7.12 -59.27 -1.28
C ASN A 835 7.79 -58.99 -2.64
N ASP A 836 7.07 -58.40 -3.59
CA ASP A 836 7.65 -58.07 -4.88
C ASP A 836 8.67 -56.89 -4.74
N THR A 837 9.94 -57.25 -4.90
CA THR A 837 11.07 -56.30 -4.86
C THR A 837 11.55 -55.86 -6.23
N SER A 838 10.79 -56.16 -7.32
CA SER A 838 11.21 -55.90 -8.71
C SER A 838 11.21 -54.41 -9.08
N ILE A 839 10.43 -53.61 -8.33
CA ILE A 839 10.30 -52.17 -8.53
C ILE A 839 10.87 -51.42 -7.35
N LYS A 840 11.51 -50.29 -7.59
CA LYS A 840 11.95 -49.38 -6.54
C LYS A 840 10.72 -48.64 -5.99
N LEU A 841 10.31 -49.04 -4.79
CA LEU A 841 9.21 -48.41 -4.03
C LEU A 841 9.69 -47.26 -3.17
#